data_8113a8f8b65849452995f2862b187c82
#
_entry.id   8113a8f8b65849452995f2862b187c82
#
_cell.length_a   1.000
_cell.length_b   1.000
_cell.length_c   1.000
_cell.angle_alpha   90.00
_cell.angle_beta   90.00
_cell.angle_gamma   90.00
#
_symmetry.space_group_name_H-M   'P 1'
#
loop_
_entity.id
_entity.type
_entity.pdbx_description
1 polymer ?
#
loop_
_entity_poly.entity_id
_entity_poly.type
_entity_poly.pdbx_seq_one_letter_code
_entity_poly.pdbx_strand_id
1 'polypeptide(L)'
;MTERLISMVLSCLFCQLLSLAAGTPLREGQIANIKPKGWLLEMLNRQNSGLTGHPEALSYPYNSCLWAGEISRNTESYGSNWWRYEQTAYYTDGLLRLGYLLGDSALIAKGELGIDYTIRHATADGRLCNASLGNNMWPMAVFFRAMQAESEYRGADSIAKVLERHFLGYQPKDFSHDRNIVNIEGLLWTYSQTGNRQLLEMAKEAYSLGGFALDAEAILNDKPLKMHGVTCCEMLKLPIILYMYTREEGYLSLARRAMKKLTDDHLLPDGVPSSAEHLAGKNPIHSHETCDIVDFTWTLGYFLMATGEGQWADMIEKAVMNAGMGAITKDFRSLQYFSSVNQVIATGTSNNNHFKHGSTWMAYRPTHETECCSGNIHRLLPNYVSRMWLKSDGGEVVAALYGPSTFSGTSAEGHSYTITEDTDYPFSQTIRFRFAADSNIKLPLMLRIPGWCDSYSISINGKPTTDCRQDKGFVRVEREFSDGDVVELSLPMKVKKTAWQPYGVYFSYGPLVLSYPVATLCEEDTVTYANMNGKRPENPEFKCWSMKPAASWQFGLSADARPTRQAAETTGFPFDKSQTPLRFSVDATEIAWPLDEDRFTPELKDARKLTPASGGKPQTKTIELVPYGATELRVTVFPVTEK
;
A
#
# COMPACT_ATOMS: atom_id res chain seq x y z
N MET A 1 -1.07 -58.32 -4.61
CA MET A 1 -0.11 -57.30 -4.14
C MET A 1 0.17 -56.23 -5.21
N THR A 2 0.24 -56.59 -6.47
CA THR A 2 0.50 -55.72 -7.59
C THR A 2 -0.63 -54.74 -7.93
N GLU A 3 -1.91 -55.10 -7.82
CA GLU A 3 -3.02 -54.24 -8.14
C GLU A 3 -3.23 -53.10 -7.12
N ARG A 4 -2.92 -53.33 -5.83
CA ARG A 4 -2.99 -52.26 -4.80
C ARG A 4 -1.86 -51.25 -4.92
N LEU A 5 -0.67 -51.65 -5.40
CA LEU A 5 0.43 -50.72 -5.65
C LEU A 5 0.15 -49.84 -6.88
N ILE A 6 -0.45 -50.38 -7.94
CA ILE A 6 -0.83 -49.64 -9.15
C ILE A 6 -1.94 -48.62 -8.82
N SER A 7 -2.91 -49.02 -7.99
CA SER A 7 -3.99 -48.12 -7.55
C SER A 7 -3.47 -46.98 -6.65
N MET A 8 -2.46 -47.24 -5.81
CA MET A 8 -1.85 -46.23 -4.95
C MET A 8 -0.97 -45.25 -5.75
N VAL A 9 -0.22 -45.73 -6.73
CA VAL A 9 0.61 -44.90 -7.62
C VAL A 9 -0.26 -44.06 -8.56
N LEU A 10 -1.36 -44.60 -9.08
CA LEU A 10 -2.33 -43.88 -9.88
C LEU A 10 -3.08 -42.83 -9.04
N SER A 11 -3.42 -43.12 -7.78
CA SER A 11 -4.03 -42.16 -6.86
C SER A 11 -3.08 -41.02 -6.48
N CYS A 12 -1.79 -41.29 -6.27
CA CYS A 12 -0.78 -40.26 -6.04
C CYS A 12 -0.51 -39.42 -7.29
N LEU A 13 -0.46 -40.02 -8.48
CA LEU A 13 -0.32 -39.32 -9.76
C LEU A 13 -1.57 -38.48 -10.09
N PHE A 14 -2.76 -38.98 -9.76
CA PHE A 14 -4.02 -38.22 -9.95
C PHE A 14 -4.15 -37.05 -8.95
N CYS A 15 -3.68 -37.22 -7.71
CA CYS A 15 -3.57 -36.10 -6.74
C CYS A 15 -2.53 -35.06 -7.19
N GLN A 16 -1.41 -35.47 -7.79
CA GLN A 16 -0.42 -34.54 -8.37
C GLN A 16 -0.93 -33.85 -9.65
N LEU A 17 -1.74 -34.51 -10.46
CA LEU A 17 -2.33 -33.94 -11.68
C LEU A 17 -3.50 -32.99 -11.38
N LEU A 18 -4.23 -33.17 -10.27
CA LEU A 18 -5.26 -32.24 -9.82
C LEU A 18 -4.68 -31.01 -9.12
N SER A 19 -3.44 -31.05 -8.62
CA SER A 19 -2.74 -29.88 -8.08
C SER A 19 -2.19 -28.94 -9.19
N LEU A 20 -2.09 -29.41 -10.42
CA LEU A 20 -1.57 -28.65 -11.57
C LEU A 20 -2.60 -27.74 -12.25
N ALA A 21 -3.88 -27.79 -11.86
CA ALA A 21 -4.94 -26.96 -12.44
C ALA A 21 -5.35 -25.73 -11.57
N ALA A 22 -5.01 -25.72 -10.29
CA ALA A 22 -5.16 -24.54 -9.44
C ALA A 22 -3.80 -23.81 -9.42
N GLY A 23 -3.72 -22.61 -9.99
CA GLY A 23 -2.49 -21.83 -10.05
C GLY A 23 -1.79 -21.81 -8.69
N THR A 24 -0.50 -22.11 -8.68
CA THR A 24 0.35 -22.11 -7.48
C THR A 24 0.28 -20.72 -6.83
N PRO A 25 0.09 -20.59 -5.50
CA PRO A 25 0.13 -19.30 -4.86
C PRO A 25 1.46 -18.61 -5.10
N LEU A 26 1.39 -17.30 -5.34
CA LEU A 26 2.58 -16.47 -5.34
C LEU A 26 2.98 -16.20 -3.88
N ARG A 27 4.27 -16.00 -3.65
CA ARG A 27 4.83 -15.67 -2.34
C ARG A 27 5.81 -14.53 -2.46
N GLU A 28 5.96 -13.77 -1.41
CA GLU A 28 7.06 -12.82 -1.30
C GLU A 28 8.40 -13.56 -1.40
N GLY A 29 9.37 -12.95 -2.08
CA GLY A 29 10.76 -13.38 -2.01
C GLY A 29 11.41 -12.88 -0.71
N GLN A 30 12.64 -13.29 -0.46
CA GLN A 30 13.41 -12.72 0.65
C GLN A 30 13.70 -11.24 0.39
N ILE A 31 13.41 -10.38 1.34
CA ILE A 31 13.65 -8.92 1.25
C ILE A 31 15.14 -8.64 0.94
N ALA A 32 16.07 -9.43 1.49
CA ALA A 32 17.50 -9.32 1.22
C ALA A 32 17.88 -9.45 -0.26
N ASN A 33 17.06 -10.09 -1.06
CA ASN A 33 17.28 -10.32 -2.47
C ASN A 33 16.82 -9.15 -3.36
N ILE A 34 16.13 -8.17 -2.80
CA ILE A 34 15.63 -7.00 -3.53
C ILE A 34 16.46 -5.79 -3.15
N LYS A 35 17.03 -5.11 -4.15
CA LYS A 35 17.78 -3.86 -3.93
C LYS A 35 17.18 -2.75 -4.79
N PRO A 36 16.55 -1.74 -4.17
CA PRO A 36 16.01 -0.58 -4.88
C PRO A 36 17.12 0.21 -5.56
N LYS A 37 16.80 0.89 -6.66
CA LYS A 37 17.69 1.78 -7.42
C LYS A 37 16.96 3.06 -7.82
N GLY A 38 17.68 3.97 -8.49
CA GLY A 38 17.11 5.17 -9.09
C GLY A 38 16.18 5.95 -8.16
N TRP A 39 15.04 6.40 -8.68
CA TRP A 39 14.07 7.17 -7.91
C TRP A 39 13.47 6.40 -6.72
N LEU A 40 13.41 5.06 -6.81
CA LEU A 40 12.88 4.22 -5.73
C LEU A 40 13.84 4.18 -4.54
N LEU A 41 15.16 4.07 -4.79
CA LEU A 41 16.19 4.18 -3.76
C LEU A 41 16.18 5.57 -3.12
N GLU A 42 16.08 6.63 -3.94
CA GLU A 42 15.98 8.01 -3.44
C GLU A 42 14.76 8.18 -2.53
N MET A 43 13.62 7.59 -2.88
CA MET A 43 12.40 7.62 -2.07
C MET A 43 12.60 6.95 -0.70
N LEU A 44 13.25 5.77 -0.66
CA LEU A 44 13.56 5.09 0.60
C LEU A 44 14.62 5.83 1.42
N ASN A 45 15.60 6.47 0.78
CA ASN A 45 16.58 7.32 1.46
C ASN A 45 15.92 8.55 2.09
N ARG A 46 14.95 9.17 1.42
CA ARG A 46 14.15 10.27 1.98
C ARG A 46 13.30 9.78 3.16
N GLN A 47 12.75 8.60 3.09
CA GLN A 47 12.05 8.00 4.22
C GLN A 47 12.99 7.77 5.40
N ASN A 48 14.22 7.32 5.17
CA ASN A 48 15.24 7.15 6.20
C ASN A 48 15.72 8.48 6.80
N SER A 49 16.00 9.49 5.97
CA SER A 49 16.37 10.85 6.45
C SER A 49 15.15 11.65 6.95
N GLY A 50 13.96 11.13 6.77
CA GLY A 50 12.70 11.65 7.28
C GLY A 50 12.23 10.92 8.54
N LEU A 51 10.92 10.76 8.65
CA LEU A 51 10.25 10.27 9.87
C LEU A 51 10.73 8.90 10.34
N THR A 52 11.06 7.96 9.43
CA THR A 52 11.40 6.59 9.84
C THR A 52 12.76 6.52 10.55
N GLY A 53 13.76 7.25 10.07
CA GLY A 53 15.07 7.28 10.71
C GLY A 53 15.15 8.19 11.95
N HIS A 54 14.12 9.01 12.17
CA HIS A 54 14.08 10.04 13.21
C HIS A 54 12.91 9.86 14.20
N PRO A 55 12.91 8.77 15.00
CA PRO A 55 11.84 8.51 15.95
C PRO A 55 11.70 9.56 17.05
N GLU A 56 12.75 10.34 17.32
CA GLU A 56 12.68 11.49 18.24
C GLU A 56 11.73 12.58 17.71
N ALA A 57 11.59 12.71 16.39
CA ALA A 57 10.64 13.62 15.77
C ALA A 57 9.17 13.17 15.96
N LEU A 58 8.96 11.88 16.18
CA LEU A 58 7.66 11.29 16.44
C LEU A 58 7.36 11.22 17.96
N SER A 59 8.39 11.35 18.81
CA SER A 59 8.30 11.20 20.26
C SER A 59 7.90 9.77 20.71
N TYR A 60 7.41 9.64 21.94
CA TYR A 60 6.89 8.37 22.45
C TYR A 60 5.59 8.00 21.72
N PRO A 61 5.38 6.71 21.32
CA PRO A 61 6.15 5.52 21.69
C PRO A 61 7.32 5.18 20.76
N TYR A 62 7.49 5.84 19.64
CA TYR A 62 8.41 5.48 18.57
C TYR A 62 9.89 5.48 18.99
N ASN A 63 10.25 6.40 19.89
CA ASN A 63 11.63 6.59 20.32
C ASN A 63 12.08 5.60 21.41
N SER A 64 11.18 5.01 22.19
CA SER A 64 11.55 4.29 23.40
C SER A 64 10.69 3.09 23.78
N CYS A 65 9.54 2.84 23.16
CA CYS A 65 8.72 1.69 23.47
C CYS A 65 9.31 0.42 22.84
N LEU A 66 9.55 -0.61 23.64
CA LEU A 66 9.80 -1.98 23.19
C LEU A 66 8.52 -2.79 23.43
N TRP A 67 7.96 -3.32 22.39
CA TRP A 67 6.59 -3.81 22.34
C TRP A 67 6.13 -4.72 23.50
N ALA A 68 6.91 -5.73 23.87
CA ALA A 68 6.51 -6.68 24.94
C ALA A 68 6.64 -6.14 26.35
N GLY A 69 7.39 -5.08 26.53
CA GLY A 69 7.68 -4.57 27.84
C GLY A 69 7.69 -3.05 27.90
N GLU A 70 7.48 -2.55 29.07
CA GLU A 70 7.59 -1.14 29.31
C GLU A 70 9.03 -0.77 29.60
N ILE A 71 9.75 -0.35 28.60
CA ILE A 71 11.00 0.38 28.84
C ILE A 71 10.68 1.81 29.21
N SER A 72 9.67 2.38 28.61
CA SER A 72 9.17 3.68 29.01
C SER A 72 8.28 3.53 30.24
N ARG A 73 8.71 4.09 31.33
CA ARG A 73 7.88 4.30 32.51
C ARG A 73 6.88 5.44 32.35
N ASN A 74 6.75 5.98 31.15
CA ASN A 74 5.80 7.04 30.88
C ASN A 74 4.41 6.41 30.72
N THR A 75 3.79 6.09 31.83
CA THR A 75 2.42 5.58 31.93
C THR A 75 1.38 6.69 31.81
N GLU A 76 1.80 7.93 31.57
CA GLU A 76 0.90 9.05 31.46
C GLU A 76 0.15 9.01 30.16
N SER A 77 -1.10 8.67 30.29
CA SER A 77 -2.25 9.06 29.48
C SER A 77 -2.19 8.87 27.95
N TYR A 78 -2.07 7.65 27.50
CA TYR A 78 -2.80 7.29 26.31
C TYR A 78 -4.24 6.97 26.72
N GLY A 79 -5.20 7.49 26.01
CA GLY A 79 -6.61 7.28 26.26
C GLY A 79 -7.04 5.80 26.24
N SER A 80 -6.26 4.93 25.58
CA SER A 80 -6.32 3.50 25.79
C SER A 80 -4.90 2.90 25.81
N ASN A 81 -4.64 2.00 26.74
CA ASN A 81 -3.30 1.42 26.95
C ASN A 81 -2.75 0.63 25.75
N TRP A 82 -3.57 0.25 24.78
CA TRP A 82 -3.16 -0.56 23.63
C TRP A 82 -2.57 0.28 22.49
N TRP A 83 -2.90 1.56 22.36
CA TRP A 83 -2.49 2.38 21.22
C TRP A 83 -0.98 2.49 21.04
N ARG A 84 -0.22 2.70 22.12
CA ARG A 84 1.24 2.76 22.05
C ARG A 84 1.86 1.50 21.46
N TYR A 85 1.27 0.34 21.71
CA TYR A 85 1.76 -0.94 21.18
C TYR A 85 1.40 -1.12 19.70
N GLU A 86 0.23 -0.64 19.28
CA GLU A 86 -0.11 -0.56 17.86
C GLU A 86 0.88 0.33 17.11
N GLN A 87 1.18 1.52 17.63
CA GLN A 87 2.13 2.45 17.03
C GLN A 87 3.54 1.85 16.94
N THR A 88 4.01 1.27 18.04
CA THR A 88 5.30 0.58 18.08
C THR A 88 5.35 -0.58 17.08
N ALA A 89 4.27 -1.34 16.94
CA ALA A 89 4.17 -2.45 16.01
C ALA A 89 4.27 -1.97 14.55
N TYR A 90 3.50 -0.97 14.16
CA TYR A 90 3.56 -0.37 12.83
C TYR A 90 4.96 0.17 12.50
N TYR A 91 5.52 0.93 13.43
CA TYR A 91 6.84 1.52 13.27
C TYR A 91 7.92 0.47 13.12
N THR A 92 7.92 -0.57 13.97
CA THR A 92 8.93 -1.64 13.95
C THR A 92 8.91 -2.41 12.62
N ASP A 93 7.72 -2.73 12.08
CA ASP A 93 7.59 -3.40 10.79
C ASP A 93 8.17 -2.52 9.65
N GLY A 94 7.77 -1.24 9.60
CA GLY A 94 8.28 -0.32 8.59
C GLY A 94 9.78 -0.05 8.70
N LEU A 95 10.28 0.13 9.91
CA LEU A 95 11.70 0.36 10.22
C LEU A 95 12.59 -0.81 9.78
N LEU A 96 12.20 -2.03 10.15
CA LEU A 96 12.97 -3.25 9.80
C LEU A 96 13.00 -3.47 8.30
N ARG A 97 11.84 -3.42 7.63
CA ARG A 97 11.79 -3.60 6.17
C ARG A 97 12.62 -2.53 5.45
N LEU A 98 12.54 -1.28 5.89
CA LEU A 98 13.38 -0.20 5.35
C LEU A 98 14.87 -0.49 5.56
N GLY A 99 15.25 -0.89 6.78
CA GLY A 99 16.62 -1.25 7.11
C GLY A 99 17.16 -2.39 6.24
N TYR A 100 16.36 -3.43 6.03
CA TYR A 100 16.73 -4.57 5.17
C TYR A 100 16.89 -4.18 3.71
N LEU A 101 16.00 -3.35 3.17
CA LEU A 101 16.06 -2.89 1.78
C LEU A 101 17.25 -1.97 1.52
N LEU A 102 17.60 -1.12 2.48
CA LEU A 102 18.75 -0.21 2.38
C LEU A 102 20.08 -0.86 2.80
N GLY A 103 20.03 -1.99 3.52
CA GLY A 103 21.21 -2.56 4.19
C GLY A 103 21.70 -1.69 5.35
N ASP A 104 20.79 -0.94 5.98
CA ASP A 104 21.12 -0.02 7.08
C ASP A 104 21.15 -0.76 8.42
N SER A 105 22.35 -1.02 8.92
CA SER A 105 22.55 -1.78 10.15
C SER A 105 22.00 -1.09 11.41
N ALA A 106 21.89 0.24 11.41
CA ALA A 106 21.39 0.99 12.55
C ALA A 106 19.87 0.84 12.66
N LEU A 107 19.15 0.93 11.54
CA LEU A 107 17.70 0.67 11.49
C LEU A 107 17.40 -0.79 11.86
N ILE A 108 18.16 -1.73 11.30
CA ILE A 108 18.01 -3.16 11.58
C ILE A 108 18.19 -3.42 13.08
N ALA A 109 19.30 -3.00 13.67
CA ALA A 109 19.59 -3.21 15.07
C ALA A 109 18.51 -2.62 16.00
N LYS A 110 17.94 -1.46 15.63
CA LYS A 110 16.89 -0.83 16.39
C LYS A 110 15.58 -1.63 16.36
N GLY A 111 15.19 -2.15 15.20
CA GLY A 111 13.98 -2.96 15.08
C GLY A 111 14.14 -4.32 15.75
N GLU A 112 15.29 -4.98 15.56
CA GLU A 112 15.62 -6.27 16.19
C GLU A 112 15.67 -6.17 17.72
N LEU A 113 16.07 -5.03 18.28
CA LEU A 113 16.04 -4.82 19.72
C LEU A 113 14.63 -5.03 20.30
N GLY A 114 13.58 -4.55 19.62
CA GLY A 114 12.19 -4.75 20.03
C GLY A 114 11.75 -6.20 19.94
N ILE A 115 12.16 -6.91 18.88
CA ILE A 115 11.84 -8.34 18.71
C ILE A 115 12.57 -9.19 19.73
N ASP A 116 13.88 -9.00 19.89
CA ASP A 116 14.68 -9.73 20.88
C ASP A 116 14.18 -9.51 22.30
N TYR A 117 13.78 -8.26 22.62
CA TYR A 117 13.19 -7.95 23.92
C TYR A 117 11.89 -8.71 24.13
N THR A 118 11.02 -8.71 23.13
CA THR A 118 9.72 -9.39 23.16
C THR A 118 9.90 -10.90 23.37
N ILE A 119 10.82 -11.52 22.64
CA ILE A 119 11.11 -12.96 22.76
C ILE A 119 11.66 -13.31 24.16
N ARG A 120 12.57 -12.50 24.69
CA ARG A 120 13.16 -12.72 26.02
C ARG A 120 12.17 -12.53 27.17
N HIS A 121 11.09 -11.80 26.95
CA HIS A 121 10.03 -11.55 27.94
C HIS A 121 8.77 -12.38 27.68
N ALA A 122 8.86 -13.41 26.84
CA ALA A 122 7.80 -14.38 26.68
C ALA A 122 7.42 -15.02 28.05
N THR A 123 6.16 -15.30 28.21
CA THR A 123 5.67 -16.04 29.41
C THR A 123 6.25 -17.44 29.47
N ALA A 124 6.15 -18.11 30.61
CA ALA A 124 6.67 -19.47 30.79
C ALA A 124 6.05 -20.49 29.81
N ASP A 125 4.82 -20.26 29.38
CA ASP A 125 4.12 -21.04 28.35
C ASP A 125 4.41 -20.55 26.91
N GLY A 126 5.28 -19.58 26.75
CA GLY A 126 5.78 -19.11 25.44
C GLY A 126 4.95 -18.01 24.76
N ARG A 127 3.96 -17.45 25.43
CA ARG A 127 3.17 -16.37 24.87
C ARG A 127 3.95 -15.06 24.84
N LEU A 128 3.93 -14.39 23.70
CA LEU A 128 4.54 -13.08 23.48
C LEU A 128 3.52 -11.99 23.86
N CYS A 129 3.01 -12.02 25.07
CA CYS A 129 1.97 -11.11 25.47
C CYS A 129 2.53 -9.90 26.21
N ASN A 130 1.88 -8.78 25.99
CA ASN A 130 2.02 -7.60 26.82
C ASN A 130 0.82 -7.56 27.78
N ALA A 131 1.08 -7.66 29.07
CA ALA A 131 0.03 -7.67 30.09
C ALA A 131 -0.89 -6.43 30.04
N SER A 132 -0.38 -5.30 29.54
CA SER A 132 -1.16 -4.05 29.39
C SER A 132 -2.21 -4.13 28.28
N LEU A 133 -2.13 -5.10 27.37
CA LEU A 133 -3.11 -5.27 26.27
C LEU A 133 -4.40 -5.94 26.75
N GLY A 134 -4.38 -6.65 27.88
CA GLY A 134 -5.53 -7.45 28.32
C GLY A 134 -5.94 -8.46 27.23
N ASN A 135 -7.20 -8.37 26.81
CA ASN A 135 -7.75 -9.21 25.74
C ASN A 135 -7.62 -8.59 24.33
N ASN A 136 -6.99 -7.43 24.19
CA ASN A 136 -6.81 -6.79 22.88
C ASN A 136 -5.55 -7.36 22.19
N MET A 137 -5.75 -8.25 21.24
CA MET A 137 -4.69 -8.91 20.49
C MET A 137 -4.40 -8.24 19.14
N TRP A 138 -5.06 -7.15 18.80
CA TRP A 138 -4.85 -6.43 17.55
C TRP A 138 -3.39 -5.99 17.36
N PRO A 139 -2.75 -5.31 18.34
CA PRO A 139 -1.35 -4.91 18.20
C PRO A 139 -0.39 -6.08 17.96
N MET A 140 -0.71 -7.28 18.45
CA MET A 140 0.09 -8.49 18.19
C MET A 140 0.13 -8.83 16.71
N ALA A 141 -1.04 -8.82 16.04
CA ALA A 141 -1.13 -9.16 14.63
C ALA A 141 -0.22 -8.26 13.78
N VAL A 142 -0.14 -6.98 14.12
CA VAL A 142 0.74 -6.03 13.44
C VAL A 142 2.21 -6.26 13.79
N PHE A 143 2.53 -6.49 15.06
CA PHE A 143 3.92 -6.72 15.49
C PHE A 143 4.51 -7.99 14.88
N PHE A 144 3.71 -9.03 14.70
CA PHE A 144 4.16 -10.27 14.08
C PHE A 144 4.56 -10.12 12.63
N ARG A 145 4.08 -9.09 11.92
CA ARG A 145 4.57 -8.75 10.56
C ARG A 145 6.04 -8.35 10.57
N ALA A 146 6.48 -7.62 11.59
CA ALA A 146 7.90 -7.30 11.80
C ALA A 146 8.73 -8.57 12.07
N MET A 147 8.22 -9.47 12.89
CA MET A 147 8.88 -10.77 13.16
C MET A 147 8.94 -11.65 11.90
N GLN A 148 7.89 -11.66 11.08
CA GLN A 148 7.90 -12.33 9.77
C GLN A 148 8.97 -11.75 8.85
N ALA A 149 9.07 -10.43 8.76
CA ALA A 149 10.09 -9.77 7.95
C ALA A 149 11.51 -10.11 8.39
N GLU A 150 11.76 -10.20 9.71
CA GLU A 150 13.05 -10.65 10.24
C GLU A 150 13.35 -12.10 9.86
N SER A 151 12.36 -13.00 10.01
CA SER A 151 12.50 -14.40 9.63
C SER A 151 12.84 -14.57 8.16
N GLU A 152 12.13 -13.84 7.28
CA GLU A 152 12.35 -13.86 5.83
C GLU A 152 13.71 -13.27 5.45
N TYR A 153 14.14 -12.20 6.09
CA TYR A 153 15.44 -11.59 5.84
C TYR A 153 16.60 -12.47 6.25
N ARG A 154 16.52 -13.08 7.45
CA ARG A 154 17.59 -13.93 7.98
C ARG A 154 17.55 -15.36 7.43
N GLY A 155 16.43 -15.77 6.82
CA GLY A 155 16.20 -17.17 6.43
C GLY A 155 16.20 -18.13 7.64
N ALA A 156 15.68 -17.67 8.78
CA ALA A 156 15.78 -18.38 10.04
C ALA A 156 14.42 -18.93 10.53
N ASP A 157 14.34 -20.23 10.78
CA ASP A 157 13.14 -20.90 11.28
C ASP A 157 12.83 -20.61 12.76
N SER A 158 13.74 -19.94 13.48
CA SER A 158 13.60 -19.69 14.92
C SER A 158 12.37 -18.83 15.26
N ILE A 159 12.11 -17.81 14.48
CA ILE A 159 10.95 -16.92 14.65
C ILE A 159 9.64 -17.70 14.46
N ALA A 160 9.57 -18.53 13.42
CA ALA A 160 8.39 -19.37 13.19
C ALA A 160 8.09 -20.28 14.37
N LYS A 161 9.11 -20.89 15.00
CA LYS A 161 8.95 -21.73 16.20
C LYS A 161 8.52 -20.93 17.43
N VAL A 162 8.99 -19.70 17.57
CA VAL A 162 8.56 -18.80 18.64
C VAL A 162 7.07 -18.44 18.46
N LEU A 163 6.65 -18.07 17.24
CA LEU A 163 5.26 -17.76 16.94
C LEU A 163 4.35 -19.00 17.07
N GLU A 164 4.82 -20.18 16.65
CA GLU A 164 4.08 -21.43 16.86
C GLU A 164 3.77 -21.66 18.34
N ARG A 165 4.77 -21.53 19.22
CA ARG A 165 4.57 -21.68 20.66
C ARG A 165 3.61 -20.63 21.20
N HIS A 166 3.72 -19.38 20.72
CA HIS A 166 2.83 -18.30 21.10
C HIS A 166 1.37 -18.66 20.77
N PHE A 167 1.08 -19.01 19.51
CA PHE A 167 -0.28 -19.30 19.08
C PHE A 167 -0.89 -20.52 19.76
N LEU A 168 -0.10 -21.57 19.98
CA LEU A 168 -0.54 -22.77 20.70
C LEU A 168 -0.85 -22.52 22.19
N GLY A 169 -0.44 -21.39 22.74
CA GLY A 169 -0.80 -20.92 24.08
C GLY A 169 -2.21 -20.33 24.20
N TYR A 170 -2.95 -20.23 23.08
CA TYR A 170 -4.30 -19.66 23.02
C TYR A 170 -5.33 -20.66 22.47
N GLN A 171 -6.61 -20.30 22.61
CA GLN A 171 -7.71 -21.03 22.01
C GLN A 171 -8.29 -20.25 20.81
N PRO A 172 -8.92 -20.91 19.83
CA PRO A 172 -9.51 -20.22 18.66
C PRO A 172 -10.44 -19.07 19.04
N LYS A 173 -11.23 -19.21 20.10
CA LYS A 173 -12.15 -18.18 20.60
C LYS A 173 -11.45 -16.87 21.02
N ASP A 174 -10.19 -16.94 21.45
CA ASP A 174 -9.43 -15.76 21.89
C ASP A 174 -9.14 -14.82 20.71
N PHE A 175 -9.09 -15.37 19.49
CA PHE A 175 -8.89 -14.64 18.24
C PHE A 175 -10.21 -14.26 17.54
N SER A 176 -11.38 -14.65 18.05
CA SER A 176 -12.64 -14.48 17.34
C SER A 176 -13.35 -13.13 17.55
N HIS A 177 -12.81 -12.24 18.38
CA HIS A 177 -13.47 -10.99 18.77
C HIS A 177 -12.82 -9.77 18.08
N ASP A 178 -13.66 -8.86 17.62
CA ASP A 178 -13.24 -7.58 17.05
C ASP A 178 -12.05 -7.71 16.08
N ARG A 179 -11.03 -6.84 16.23
CA ARG A 179 -9.80 -6.88 15.44
C ARG A 179 -8.86 -8.04 15.82
N ASN A 180 -9.09 -8.76 16.91
CA ASN A 180 -8.26 -9.91 17.30
C ASN A 180 -8.21 -10.97 16.20
N ILE A 181 -9.28 -11.10 15.43
CA ILE A 181 -9.41 -12.04 14.31
C ILE A 181 -8.31 -11.86 13.24
N VAL A 182 -7.70 -10.68 13.16
CA VAL A 182 -6.61 -10.40 12.21
C VAL A 182 -5.36 -11.25 12.49
N ASN A 183 -5.22 -11.80 13.70
CA ASN A 183 -4.16 -12.76 14.03
C ASN A 183 -4.21 -14.05 13.20
N ILE A 184 -5.31 -14.33 12.49
CA ILE A 184 -5.38 -15.39 11.47
C ILE A 184 -4.26 -15.26 10.43
N GLU A 185 -3.84 -14.04 10.10
CA GLU A 185 -2.68 -13.78 9.24
C GLU A 185 -1.41 -14.42 9.81
N GLY A 186 -1.09 -14.13 11.06
CA GLY A 186 0.08 -14.73 11.75
C GLY A 186 -0.03 -16.23 11.95
N LEU A 187 -1.21 -16.75 12.31
CA LEU A 187 -1.48 -18.18 12.43
C LEU A 187 -1.17 -18.93 11.13
N LEU A 188 -1.66 -18.44 10.01
CA LEU A 188 -1.49 -19.08 8.70
C LEU A 188 -0.07 -18.92 8.14
N TRP A 189 0.57 -17.76 8.39
CA TRP A 189 1.99 -17.62 8.08
C TRP A 189 2.83 -18.63 8.88
N THR A 190 2.61 -18.74 10.18
CA THR A 190 3.32 -19.71 11.03
C THR A 190 3.07 -21.15 10.58
N TYR A 191 1.83 -21.48 10.22
CA TYR A 191 1.50 -22.76 9.61
C TYR A 191 2.33 -23.03 8.34
N SER A 192 2.47 -22.05 7.47
CA SER A 192 3.25 -22.20 6.23
C SER A 192 4.73 -22.47 6.46
N GLN A 193 5.28 -21.98 7.57
CA GLN A 193 6.69 -22.17 7.94
C GLN A 193 6.95 -23.49 8.70
N THR A 194 6.00 -23.89 9.56
CA THR A 194 6.19 -25.03 10.47
C THR A 194 5.51 -26.32 10.00
N GLY A 195 4.52 -26.21 9.11
CA GLY A 195 3.68 -27.33 8.69
C GLY A 195 2.70 -27.82 9.77
N ASN A 196 2.60 -27.14 10.92
CA ASN A 196 1.74 -27.58 12.02
C ASN A 196 0.25 -27.32 11.70
N ARG A 197 -0.45 -28.37 11.32
CA ARG A 197 -1.87 -28.33 10.92
C ARG A 197 -2.80 -27.82 12.02
N GLN A 198 -2.42 -27.91 13.30
CA GLN A 198 -3.24 -27.38 14.39
C GLN A 198 -3.45 -25.86 14.22
N LEU A 199 -2.44 -25.13 13.74
CA LEU A 199 -2.55 -23.68 13.49
C LEU A 199 -3.56 -23.36 12.37
N LEU A 200 -3.61 -24.18 11.31
CA LEU A 200 -4.60 -24.07 10.25
C LEU A 200 -6.02 -24.28 10.78
N GLU A 201 -6.23 -25.32 11.57
CA GLU A 201 -7.55 -25.60 12.16
C GLU A 201 -7.96 -24.50 13.15
N MET A 202 -7.01 -24.00 13.96
CA MET A 202 -7.26 -22.84 14.84
C MET A 202 -7.69 -21.59 14.05
N ALA A 203 -7.05 -21.31 12.94
CA ALA A 203 -7.41 -20.16 12.08
C ALA A 203 -8.82 -20.32 11.50
N LYS A 204 -9.17 -21.51 11.00
CA LYS A 204 -10.51 -21.82 10.47
C LYS A 204 -11.58 -21.69 11.55
N GLU A 205 -11.32 -22.25 12.73
CA GLU A 205 -12.26 -22.20 13.86
C GLU A 205 -12.43 -20.77 14.37
N ALA A 206 -11.35 -20.00 14.55
CA ALA A 206 -11.41 -18.60 14.94
C ALA A 206 -12.26 -17.77 13.95
N TYR A 207 -12.07 -17.99 12.65
CA TYR A 207 -12.86 -17.32 11.61
C TYR A 207 -14.34 -17.73 11.68
N SER A 208 -14.64 -18.99 11.90
CA SER A 208 -15.99 -19.50 12.05
C SER A 208 -16.71 -18.93 13.29
N LEU A 209 -15.99 -18.83 14.42
CA LEU A 209 -16.52 -18.32 15.69
C LEU A 209 -16.74 -16.81 15.67
N GLY A 210 -15.82 -16.06 15.05
CA GLY A 210 -15.89 -14.60 14.96
C GLY A 210 -17.01 -14.11 14.04
N GLY A 211 -17.60 -15.04 13.31
CA GLY A 211 -18.49 -14.69 12.23
C GLY A 211 -17.74 -13.95 11.11
N PHE A 212 -18.45 -13.57 10.09
CA PHE A 212 -17.87 -12.71 9.08
C PHE A 212 -17.75 -11.30 9.66
N ALA A 213 -16.56 -10.93 10.10
CA ALA A 213 -16.28 -9.65 10.76
C ALA A 213 -16.48 -8.43 9.84
N LEU A 214 -16.59 -8.64 8.53
CA LEU A 214 -17.17 -7.70 7.59
C LEU A 214 -18.71 -7.76 7.73
N ASP A 215 -19.37 -6.63 7.52
CA ASP A 215 -20.83 -6.56 7.50
C ASP A 215 -21.41 -7.54 6.47
N ALA A 216 -21.61 -8.79 6.91
CA ALA A 216 -22.10 -9.86 6.05
C ALA A 216 -23.47 -9.51 5.47
N GLU A 217 -24.32 -8.82 6.23
CA GLU A 217 -25.63 -8.38 5.76
C GLU A 217 -25.48 -7.37 4.61
N ALA A 218 -24.57 -6.41 4.74
CA ALA A 218 -24.32 -5.44 3.67
C ALA A 218 -23.79 -6.11 2.41
N ILE A 219 -22.86 -7.06 2.56
CA ILE A 219 -22.26 -7.76 1.42
C ILE A 219 -23.25 -8.71 0.74
N LEU A 220 -24.08 -9.41 1.52
CA LEU A 220 -25.04 -10.38 0.98
C LEU A 220 -26.28 -9.72 0.38
N ASN A 221 -26.72 -8.61 0.94
CA ASN A 221 -27.97 -7.93 0.58
C ASN A 221 -27.76 -6.61 -0.17
N ASP A 222 -26.54 -6.35 -0.64
CA ASP A 222 -26.17 -5.16 -1.43
C ASP A 222 -26.45 -3.82 -0.73
N LYS A 223 -26.31 -3.79 0.59
CA LYS A 223 -26.37 -2.55 1.37
C LYS A 223 -25.00 -1.89 1.43
N PRO A 224 -24.91 -0.54 1.54
CA PRO A 224 -23.62 0.13 1.70
C PRO A 224 -22.86 -0.35 2.93
N LEU A 225 -21.55 -0.59 2.78
CA LEU A 225 -20.67 -0.82 3.92
C LEU A 225 -20.54 0.49 4.74
N LYS A 226 -20.66 0.38 6.07
CA LYS A 226 -20.60 1.55 6.97
C LYS A 226 -19.61 1.36 8.12
N MET A 227 -18.68 0.46 7.96
CA MET A 227 -17.71 0.16 9.00
C MET A 227 -16.49 1.11 8.96
N HIS A 228 -15.69 1.04 9.99
CA HIS A 228 -14.40 1.73 10.06
C HIS A 228 -13.50 1.25 8.91
N GLY A 229 -12.90 2.21 8.17
CA GLY A 229 -12.19 1.93 6.91
C GLY A 229 -11.02 0.99 7.09
N VAL A 230 -10.11 1.30 8.00
CA VAL A 230 -8.92 0.48 8.30
C VAL A 230 -9.31 -0.94 8.73
N THR A 231 -10.33 -1.05 9.61
CA THR A 231 -10.85 -2.36 10.02
C THR A 231 -11.40 -3.14 8.82
N CYS A 232 -12.12 -2.47 7.91
CA CYS A 232 -12.61 -3.09 6.69
C CYS A 232 -11.45 -3.61 5.83
N CYS A 233 -10.44 -2.76 5.59
CA CYS A 233 -9.26 -3.15 4.81
C CYS A 233 -8.54 -4.36 5.42
N GLU A 234 -8.36 -4.38 6.73
CA GLU A 234 -7.71 -5.48 7.45
C GLU A 234 -8.52 -6.78 7.42
N MET A 235 -9.82 -6.72 7.56
CA MET A 235 -10.66 -7.92 7.60
C MET A 235 -10.92 -8.53 6.23
N LEU A 236 -10.87 -7.73 5.16
CA LEU A 236 -11.02 -8.18 3.78
C LEU A 236 -9.98 -9.23 3.37
N LYS A 237 -8.78 -9.19 3.97
CA LYS A 237 -7.73 -10.18 3.66
C LYS A 237 -7.97 -11.55 4.27
N LEU A 238 -8.79 -11.67 5.32
CA LEU A 238 -8.91 -12.94 6.05
C LEU A 238 -9.47 -14.06 5.18
N PRO A 239 -10.60 -13.90 4.46
CA PRO A 239 -11.07 -14.96 3.56
C PRO A 239 -10.09 -15.25 2.42
N ILE A 240 -9.38 -14.25 1.88
CA ILE A 240 -8.41 -14.52 0.81
C ILE A 240 -7.17 -15.26 1.31
N ILE A 241 -6.71 -14.99 2.53
CA ILE A 241 -5.62 -15.76 3.15
C ILE A 241 -6.10 -17.19 3.45
N LEU A 242 -7.29 -17.38 3.99
CA LEU A 242 -7.85 -18.72 4.20
C LEU A 242 -7.93 -19.50 2.88
N TYR A 243 -8.42 -18.88 1.80
CA TYR A 243 -8.39 -19.49 0.47
C TYR A 243 -6.98 -19.87 0.04
N MET A 244 -5.99 -19.02 0.29
CA MET A 244 -4.59 -19.26 -0.09
C MET A 244 -4.05 -20.59 0.49
N TYR A 245 -4.48 -20.96 1.68
CA TYR A 245 -4.02 -22.19 2.35
C TYR A 245 -4.98 -23.38 2.28
N THR A 246 -6.29 -23.14 2.11
CA THR A 246 -7.30 -24.22 2.09
C THR A 246 -7.75 -24.61 0.69
N ARG A 247 -7.70 -23.66 -0.26
CA ARG A 247 -8.31 -23.77 -1.61
C ARG A 247 -9.83 -23.97 -1.59
N GLU A 248 -10.49 -23.65 -0.49
CA GLU A 248 -11.94 -23.67 -0.38
C GLU A 248 -12.54 -22.47 -1.13
N GLU A 249 -13.21 -22.71 -2.26
CA GLU A 249 -13.77 -21.69 -3.16
C GLU A 249 -14.77 -20.73 -2.49
N GLY A 250 -15.40 -21.16 -1.41
CA GLY A 250 -16.29 -20.32 -0.62
C GLY A 250 -15.58 -19.06 -0.09
N TYR A 251 -14.35 -19.19 0.38
CA TYR A 251 -13.54 -18.07 0.86
C TYR A 251 -13.16 -17.11 -0.28
N LEU A 252 -12.77 -17.63 -1.45
CA LEU A 252 -12.44 -16.80 -2.61
C LEU A 252 -13.67 -16.01 -3.08
N SER A 253 -14.80 -16.66 -3.21
CA SER A 253 -16.06 -16.03 -3.63
C SER A 253 -16.46 -14.90 -2.68
N LEU A 254 -16.35 -15.14 -1.36
CA LEU A 254 -16.64 -14.14 -0.34
C LEU A 254 -15.67 -12.95 -0.41
N ALA A 255 -14.36 -13.22 -0.49
CA ALA A 255 -13.32 -12.19 -0.60
C ALA A 255 -13.54 -11.28 -1.81
N ARG A 256 -13.80 -11.87 -2.98
CA ARG A 256 -14.06 -11.12 -4.23
C ARG A 256 -15.32 -10.28 -4.14
N ARG A 257 -16.38 -10.82 -3.57
CA ARG A 257 -17.65 -10.09 -3.41
C ARG A 257 -17.49 -8.90 -2.46
N ALA A 258 -16.79 -9.09 -1.34
CA ALA A 258 -16.50 -8.03 -0.38
C ALA A 258 -15.60 -6.94 -0.98
N MET A 259 -14.52 -7.33 -1.70
CA MET A 259 -13.65 -6.38 -2.39
C MET A 259 -14.41 -5.58 -3.46
N LYS A 260 -15.22 -6.25 -4.25
CA LYS A 260 -16.06 -5.58 -5.25
C LYS A 260 -17.00 -4.56 -4.60
N LYS A 261 -17.64 -4.93 -3.49
CA LYS A 261 -18.51 -4.04 -2.74
C LYS A 261 -17.77 -2.80 -2.22
N LEU A 262 -16.60 -2.98 -1.61
CA LEU A 262 -15.77 -1.88 -1.14
C LEU A 262 -15.38 -0.93 -2.27
N THR A 263 -14.94 -1.48 -3.40
CA THR A 263 -14.47 -0.67 -4.54
C THR A 263 -15.62 0.02 -5.29
N ASP A 264 -16.76 -0.64 -5.44
CA ASP A 264 -17.92 -0.04 -6.10
C ASP A 264 -18.50 1.12 -5.30
N ASP A 265 -18.53 1.01 -3.97
CA ASP A 265 -19.18 2.00 -3.12
C ASP A 265 -18.25 3.10 -2.63
N HIS A 266 -16.94 2.84 -2.48
CA HIS A 266 -16.05 3.74 -1.74
C HIS A 266 -14.72 4.08 -2.42
N LEU A 267 -14.27 3.34 -3.45
CA LEU A 267 -12.97 3.59 -4.07
C LEU A 267 -12.95 4.99 -4.73
N LEU A 268 -11.97 5.81 -4.35
CA LEU A 268 -11.73 7.13 -4.92
C LEU A 268 -10.82 7.08 -6.17
N PRO A 269 -10.75 8.16 -6.97
CA PRO A 269 -9.93 8.21 -8.18
C PRO A 269 -8.45 7.92 -7.98
N ASP A 270 -7.88 8.20 -6.82
CA ASP A 270 -6.48 7.95 -6.46
C ASP A 270 -6.17 6.52 -6.02
N GLY A 271 -7.20 5.66 -5.98
CA GLY A 271 -7.04 4.22 -5.79
C GLY A 271 -7.24 3.72 -4.36
N VAL A 272 -7.73 4.56 -3.44
CA VAL A 272 -7.98 4.19 -2.04
C VAL A 272 -9.47 4.36 -1.69
N PRO A 273 -10.07 3.48 -0.88
CA PRO A 273 -11.42 3.68 -0.38
C PRO A 273 -11.54 4.94 0.47
N SER A 274 -12.61 5.69 0.30
CA SER A 274 -12.88 6.86 1.14
C SER A 274 -13.21 6.44 2.57
N SER A 275 -12.60 7.10 3.54
CA SER A 275 -12.86 6.90 4.96
C SER A 275 -12.51 8.16 5.74
N ALA A 276 -13.43 8.59 6.55
CA ALA A 276 -13.20 9.56 7.61
C ALA A 276 -13.38 8.84 8.95
N GLU A 277 -12.46 7.94 9.29
CA GLU A 277 -12.59 6.82 10.20
C GLU A 277 -13.58 5.76 9.65
N HIS A 278 -14.72 6.16 9.12
CA HIS A 278 -15.73 5.27 8.55
C HIS A 278 -15.88 5.53 7.04
N LEU A 279 -16.16 4.46 6.31
CA LEU A 279 -16.37 4.49 4.86
C LEU A 279 -17.42 5.54 4.46
N ALA A 280 -17.09 6.41 3.51
CA ALA A 280 -17.83 7.65 3.25
C ALA A 280 -18.45 7.77 1.85
N GLY A 281 -18.15 6.85 0.90
CA GLY A 281 -18.67 6.91 -0.47
C GLY A 281 -17.72 7.56 -1.46
N LYS A 282 -18.21 7.95 -2.64
CA LYS A 282 -17.38 8.34 -3.81
C LYS A 282 -17.28 9.84 -4.07
N ASN A 283 -17.73 10.67 -3.15
CA ASN A 283 -17.60 12.11 -3.32
C ASN A 283 -16.11 12.52 -3.25
N PRO A 284 -15.59 13.30 -4.22
CA PRO A 284 -14.18 13.70 -4.26
C PRO A 284 -13.69 14.54 -3.09
N ILE A 285 -14.59 15.09 -2.28
CA ILE A 285 -14.23 15.81 -1.06
C ILE A 285 -14.05 14.89 0.15
N HIS A 286 -14.52 13.65 0.06
CA HIS A 286 -14.26 12.70 1.14
C HIS A 286 -12.78 12.41 1.23
N SER A 287 -12.32 12.29 2.46
CA SER A 287 -10.95 11.89 2.75
C SER A 287 -10.81 10.38 2.73
N HIS A 288 -9.57 9.96 2.67
CA HIS A 288 -9.12 8.66 3.15
C HIS A 288 -8.08 8.87 4.24
N GLU A 289 -8.01 7.94 5.14
CA GLU A 289 -7.02 7.88 6.21
C GLU A 289 -5.70 7.32 5.66
N THR A 290 -4.56 7.79 6.14
CA THR A 290 -3.27 7.22 5.72
C THR A 290 -3.16 5.74 6.08
N CYS A 291 -3.78 5.29 7.17
CA CYS A 291 -3.85 3.86 7.49
C CYS A 291 -4.62 3.06 6.43
N ASP A 292 -5.70 3.62 5.85
CA ASP A 292 -6.42 2.95 4.76
C ASP A 292 -5.51 2.69 3.56
N ILE A 293 -4.64 3.65 3.22
CA ILE A 293 -3.70 3.48 2.10
C ILE A 293 -2.79 2.28 2.34
N VAL A 294 -2.22 2.19 3.55
CA VAL A 294 -1.26 1.14 3.90
C VAL A 294 -1.92 -0.22 4.01
N ASP A 295 -3.02 -0.32 4.77
CA ASP A 295 -3.65 -1.61 5.05
C ASP A 295 -4.47 -2.14 3.87
N PHE A 296 -5.02 -1.25 3.04
CA PHE A 296 -5.64 -1.65 1.77
C PHE A 296 -4.61 -2.24 0.80
N THR A 297 -3.47 -1.58 0.61
CA THR A 297 -2.40 -2.09 -0.26
C THR A 297 -1.77 -3.37 0.27
N TRP A 298 -1.67 -3.52 1.60
CA TRP A 298 -1.26 -4.76 2.23
C TRP A 298 -2.22 -5.91 1.92
N THR A 299 -3.51 -5.66 2.03
CA THR A 299 -4.57 -6.63 1.71
C THR A 299 -4.59 -6.99 0.22
N LEU A 300 -4.44 -6.01 -0.68
CA LEU A 300 -4.35 -6.26 -2.13
C LEU A 300 -3.17 -7.19 -2.47
N GLY A 301 -2.06 -7.11 -1.73
CA GLY A 301 -0.94 -8.03 -1.88
C GLY A 301 -1.32 -9.48 -1.61
N TYR A 302 -2.18 -9.75 -0.63
CA TYR A 302 -2.72 -11.11 -0.40
C TYR A 302 -3.64 -11.56 -1.53
N PHE A 303 -4.46 -10.68 -2.07
CA PHE A 303 -5.26 -10.99 -3.27
C PHE A 303 -4.36 -11.35 -4.46
N LEU A 304 -3.30 -10.58 -4.68
CA LEU A 304 -2.30 -10.86 -5.73
C LEU A 304 -1.65 -12.22 -5.53
N MET A 305 -1.14 -12.51 -4.33
CA MET A 305 -0.47 -13.77 -4.04
C MET A 305 -1.39 -14.98 -4.13
N ALA A 306 -2.62 -14.86 -3.65
CA ALA A 306 -3.57 -15.96 -3.63
C ALA A 306 -4.15 -16.31 -5.01
N THR A 307 -4.33 -15.32 -5.89
CA THR A 307 -5.03 -15.48 -7.17
C THR A 307 -4.10 -15.47 -8.38
N GLY A 308 -2.91 -14.84 -8.26
CA GLY A 308 -2.01 -14.58 -9.38
C GLY A 308 -2.58 -13.60 -10.41
N GLU A 309 -3.49 -12.71 -10.03
CA GLU A 309 -4.16 -11.76 -10.94
C GLU A 309 -3.51 -10.39 -10.88
N GLY A 310 -2.97 -9.91 -12.01
CA GLY A 310 -2.27 -8.64 -12.14
C GLY A 310 -3.08 -7.39 -11.80
N GLN A 311 -4.42 -7.46 -11.87
CA GLN A 311 -5.29 -6.36 -11.49
C GLN A 311 -5.07 -5.86 -10.05
N TRP A 312 -4.69 -6.74 -9.14
CA TRP A 312 -4.42 -6.36 -7.76
C TRP A 312 -3.13 -5.54 -7.63
N ALA A 313 -2.13 -5.87 -8.44
CA ALA A 313 -0.90 -5.08 -8.55
C ALA A 313 -1.17 -3.69 -9.16
N ASP A 314 -2.06 -3.59 -10.15
CA ASP A 314 -2.49 -2.30 -10.71
C ASP A 314 -3.13 -1.40 -9.63
N MET A 315 -3.94 -1.97 -8.76
CA MET A 315 -4.56 -1.25 -7.65
C MET A 315 -3.53 -0.81 -6.60
N ILE A 316 -2.54 -1.66 -6.28
CA ILE A 316 -1.44 -1.32 -5.37
C ILE A 316 -0.64 -0.14 -5.92
N GLU A 317 -0.19 -0.19 -7.18
CA GLU A 317 0.56 0.91 -7.80
C GLU A 317 -0.24 2.20 -7.79
N LYS A 318 -1.52 2.12 -8.16
CA LYS A 318 -2.39 3.29 -8.18
C LYS A 318 -2.53 3.93 -6.80
N ALA A 319 -2.74 3.14 -5.75
CA ALA A 319 -2.87 3.65 -4.39
C ALA A 319 -1.54 4.25 -3.87
N VAL A 320 -0.42 3.54 -4.00
CA VAL A 320 0.88 3.99 -3.49
C VAL A 320 1.39 5.22 -4.22
N MET A 321 1.35 5.21 -5.56
CA MET A 321 1.92 6.28 -6.39
C MET A 321 1.07 7.58 -6.41
N ASN A 322 -0.20 7.49 -6.02
CA ASN A 322 -1.08 8.64 -5.93
C ASN A 322 -1.38 9.00 -4.47
N ALA A 323 -2.34 8.34 -3.83
CA ALA A 323 -2.74 8.64 -2.45
C ALA A 323 -1.55 8.58 -1.48
N GLY A 324 -0.73 7.52 -1.55
CA GLY A 324 0.43 7.34 -0.67
C GLY A 324 1.44 8.47 -0.76
N MET A 325 1.85 8.81 -1.98
CA MET A 325 2.80 9.91 -2.21
C MET A 325 2.19 11.28 -1.99
N GLY A 326 0.86 11.41 -2.11
CA GLY A 326 0.12 12.65 -1.86
C GLY A 326 -0.14 12.95 -0.39
N ALA A 327 -0.01 11.95 0.49
CA ALA A 327 -0.25 12.09 1.92
C ALA A 327 1.00 12.51 2.73
N ILE A 328 2.17 12.58 2.09
CA ILE A 328 3.45 12.89 2.74
C ILE A 328 4.16 14.05 2.03
N THR A 329 4.88 14.88 2.78
CA THR A 329 5.78 15.90 2.20
C THR A 329 6.94 15.27 1.44
N LYS A 330 7.48 15.97 0.45
CA LYS A 330 8.48 15.39 -0.46
C LYS A 330 9.85 15.14 0.17
N ASP A 331 10.08 15.69 1.36
CA ASP A 331 11.22 15.41 2.24
C ASP A 331 10.93 14.28 3.26
N PHE A 332 9.71 13.74 3.27
CA PHE A 332 9.25 12.69 4.19
C PHE A 332 9.32 13.07 5.69
N ARG A 333 9.23 14.37 5.99
CA ARG A 333 9.29 14.90 7.37
C ARG A 333 7.94 15.22 7.98
N SER A 334 6.87 15.17 7.19
CA SER A 334 5.50 15.41 7.65
C SER A 334 4.50 14.63 6.81
N LEU A 335 3.41 14.21 7.44
CA LEU A 335 2.32 13.47 6.80
C LEU A 335 0.96 14.06 7.17
N GLN A 336 -0.05 13.69 6.41
CA GLN A 336 -1.46 13.93 6.77
C GLN A 336 -2.04 12.70 7.46
N TYR A 337 -2.96 12.90 8.38
CA TYR A 337 -3.84 11.84 8.86
C TYR A 337 -4.93 11.56 7.80
N PHE A 338 -5.65 12.60 7.42
CA PHE A 338 -6.62 12.57 6.33
C PHE A 338 -6.14 13.36 5.12
N SER A 339 -6.33 12.80 3.93
CA SER A 339 -6.10 13.47 2.66
C SER A 339 -7.24 13.22 1.68
N SER A 340 -7.39 14.07 0.64
CA SER A 340 -8.49 13.99 -0.30
C SER A 340 -8.03 14.21 -1.74
N VAL A 341 -8.81 13.71 -2.69
CA VAL A 341 -8.53 13.89 -4.12
C VAL A 341 -8.70 15.34 -4.57
N ASN A 342 -9.63 16.08 -3.97
CA ASN A 342 -9.78 17.53 -4.14
C ASN A 342 -9.44 18.22 -2.82
N GLN A 343 -8.18 18.52 -2.63
CA GLN A 343 -7.63 19.11 -1.42
C GLN A 343 -6.95 20.44 -1.75
N VAL A 344 -7.62 21.54 -1.50
CA VAL A 344 -7.10 22.90 -1.83
C VAL A 344 -6.57 23.63 -0.59
N ILE A 345 -6.75 23.06 0.58
CA ILE A 345 -6.28 23.60 1.85
C ILE A 345 -5.86 22.46 2.78
N ALA A 346 -4.78 22.64 3.53
CA ALA A 346 -4.30 21.71 4.55
C ALA A 346 -3.72 22.50 5.72
N THR A 347 -4.57 22.84 6.69
CA THR A 347 -4.22 23.66 7.86
C THR A 347 -4.68 22.98 9.15
N GLY A 348 -4.24 23.48 10.28
CA GLY A 348 -4.69 23.03 11.59
C GLY A 348 -6.19 23.24 11.87
N THR A 349 -6.91 23.89 10.97
CA THR A 349 -8.35 24.15 11.09
C THR A 349 -9.18 23.68 9.89
N SER A 350 -8.55 23.04 8.90
CA SER A 350 -9.26 22.45 7.75
C SER A 350 -9.71 21.01 8.05
N ASN A 351 -10.90 20.64 7.56
CA ASN A 351 -11.47 19.32 7.77
C ASN A 351 -12.45 18.97 6.65
N ASN A 352 -12.02 18.16 5.67
CA ASN A 352 -12.85 17.75 4.53
C ASN A 352 -13.78 16.57 4.82
N ASN A 353 -13.78 16.03 6.02
CA ASN A 353 -14.48 14.78 6.29
C ASN A 353 -15.66 14.92 7.25
N HIS A 354 -15.92 16.11 7.79
CA HIS A 354 -16.92 16.36 8.81
C HIS A 354 -16.74 15.54 10.10
N PHE A 355 -15.57 14.93 10.28
CA PHE A 355 -15.25 14.20 11.49
C PHE A 355 -14.95 15.20 12.62
N LYS A 356 -15.63 15.05 13.74
CA LYS A 356 -15.65 16.09 14.80
C LYS A 356 -14.39 16.15 15.65
N HIS A 357 -13.51 15.15 15.55
CA HIS A 357 -12.28 15.10 16.31
C HIS A 357 -11.10 15.53 15.42
N GLY A 358 -10.14 16.24 16.00
CA GLY A 358 -8.90 16.56 15.35
C GLY A 358 -9.01 17.63 14.27
N SER A 359 -9.07 18.88 14.65
CA SER A 359 -9.01 20.01 13.73
C SER A 359 -7.73 20.05 12.88
N THR A 360 -6.66 19.34 13.31
CA THR A 360 -5.35 19.35 12.66
C THR A 360 -5.11 18.19 11.68
N TRP A 361 -6.06 17.29 11.53
CA TRP A 361 -5.86 16.01 10.81
C TRP A 361 -5.62 16.15 9.30
N MET A 362 -6.00 17.29 8.72
CA MET A 362 -5.67 17.61 7.33
C MET A 362 -4.31 18.31 7.17
N ALA A 363 -3.71 18.85 8.25
CA ALA A 363 -2.40 19.48 8.19
C ALA A 363 -1.28 18.46 7.98
N TYR A 364 -0.20 18.88 7.31
CA TYR A 364 1.02 18.08 7.25
C TYR A 364 1.84 18.26 8.51
N ARG A 365 2.05 17.18 9.26
CA ARG A 365 2.70 17.18 10.56
C ARG A 365 3.57 15.95 10.77
N PRO A 366 4.61 16.02 11.61
CA PRO A 366 5.38 14.82 11.99
C PRO A 366 4.54 13.79 12.75
N THR A 367 3.65 14.28 13.64
CA THR A 367 2.73 13.47 14.46
C THR A 367 1.34 14.08 14.45
N HIS A 368 0.33 13.30 14.78
CA HIS A 368 -1.06 13.72 14.89
C HIS A 368 -1.61 13.45 16.29
N GLU A 369 -2.76 14.06 16.61
CA GLU A 369 -3.45 13.85 17.89
C GLU A 369 -3.79 12.38 18.11
N THR A 370 -4.28 11.70 17.06
CA THR A 370 -4.39 10.25 16.98
C THR A 370 -3.25 9.75 16.09
N GLU A 371 -2.47 8.80 16.56
CA GLU A 371 -1.15 8.54 15.97
C GLU A 371 -1.07 7.29 15.08
N CYS A 372 -2.18 6.56 14.84
CA CYS A 372 -2.15 5.35 14.01
C CYS A 372 -1.50 5.61 12.64
N CYS A 373 -1.85 6.69 11.97
CA CYS A 373 -1.26 7.07 10.68
C CYS A 373 0.22 7.42 10.78
N SER A 374 0.64 8.07 11.88
CA SER A 374 2.05 8.37 12.13
C SER A 374 2.90 7.11 12.28
N GLY A 375 2.32 6.03 12.83
CA GLY A 375 2.96 4.72 12.88
C GLY A 375 2.91 3.98 11.55
N ASN A 376 1.76 4.00 10.90
CA ASN A 376 1.49 3.14 9.76
C ASN A 376 2.21 3.58 8.47
N ILE A 377 2.45 4.87 8.29
CA ILE A 377 3.11 5.41 7.08
C ILE A 377 4.49 4.79 6.82
N HIS A 378 5.21 4.39 7.87
CA HIS A 378 6.54 3.80 7.77
C HIS A 378 6.56 2.49 6.98
N ARG A 379 5.42 1.80 6.89
CA ARG A 379 5.26 0.51 6.21
C ARG A 379 4.99 0.64 4.71
N LEU A 380 4.43 1.77 4.26
CA LEU A 380 3.87 1.94 2.91
C LEU A 380 4.87 1.57 1.81
N LEU A 381 6.01 2.25 1.77
CA LEU A 381 7.00 2.06 0.71
C LEU A 381 7.80 0.76 0.86
N PRO A 382 8.27 0.40 2.08
CA PRO A 382 8.91 -0.90 2.26
C PRO A 382 8.03 -2.08 1.89
N ASN A 383 6.71 -2.04 2.17
CA ASN A 383 5.76 -3.07 1.75
C ASN A 383 5.60 -3.13 0.22
N TYR A 384 5.58 -1.97 -0.45
CA TYR A 384 5.56 -1.92 -1.91
C TYR A 384 6.79 -2.61 -2.50
N VAL A 385 7.98 -2.25 -2.03
CA VAL A 385 9.25 -2.78 -2.54
C VAL A 385 9.41 -4.27 -2.26
N SER A 386 9.04 -4.74 -1.06
CA SER A 386 9.13 -6.17 -0.71
C SER A 386 8.24 -7.07 -1.58
N ARG A 387 7.22 -6.51 -2.24
CA ARG A 387 6.28 -7.21 -3.13
C ARG A 387 6.50 -6.97 -4.61
N MET A 388 7.56 -6.26 -4.99
CA MET A 388 7.89 -6.05 -6.42
C MET A 388 8.20 -7.36 -7.12
N TRP A 389 8.93 -8.23 -6.44
CA TRP A 389 9.36 -9.51 -6.94
C TRP A 389 8.75 -10.64 -6.13
N LEU A 390 7.89 -11.43 -6.78
CA LEU A 390 7.25 -12.59 -6.18
C LEU A 390 7.83 -13.87 -6.79
N LYS A 391 7.60 -14.99 -6.11
CA LYS A 391 7.94 -16.34 -6.56
C LYS A 391 6.72 -17.23 -6.52
N SER A 392 6.70 -18.24 -7.39
CA SER A 392 5.72 -19.33 -7.30
C SER A 392 6.39 -20.63 -6.87
N ASP A 393 5.58 -21.60 -6.44
CA ASP A 393 6.05 -22.97 -6.18
C ASP A 393 6.52 -23.67 -7.45
N GLY A 394 6.09 -23.21 -8.62
CA GLY A 394 6.55 -23.70 -9.93
C GLY A 394 7.91 -23.14 -10.36
N GLY A 395 8.56 -22.32 -9.52
CA GLY A 395 9.88 -21.74 -9.81
C GLY A 395 9.83 -20.48 -10.68
N GLU A 396 8.64 -19.93 -10.96
CA GLU A 396 8.52 -18.65 -11.65
C GLU A 396 9.05 -17.51 -10.80
N VAL A 397 9.74 -16.57 -11.43
CA VAL A 397 10.05 -15.25 -10.91
C VAL A 397 9.06 -14.25 -11.51
N VAL A 398 8.37 -13.51 -10.68
CA VAL A 398 7.25 -12.64 -11.07
C VAL A 398 7.60 -11.20 -10.78
N ALA A 399 7.78 -10.40 -11.84
CA ALA A 399 7.87 -8.95 -11.74
C ALA A 399 6.43 -8.39 -11.61
N ALA A 400 5.97 -8.26 -10.36
CA ALA A 400 4.58 -7.95 -10.04
C ALA A 400 4.31 -6.45 -9.94
N LEU A 401 5.21 -5.70 -9.30
CA LEU A 401 5.17 -4.24 -9.21
C LEU A 401 6.45 -3.69 -9.83
N TYR A 402 6.35 -2.56 -10.52
CA TYR A 402 7.47 -2.03 -11.29
C TYR A 402 8.15 -0.84 -10.63
N GLY A 403 9.48 -0.80 -10.78
CA GLY A 403 10.35 0.28 -10.36
C GLY A 403 11.82 -0.11 -10.42
N PRO A 404 12.73 0.84 -10.51
CA PRO A 404 14.16 0.53 -10.67
C PRO A 404 14.68 -0.28 -9.47
N SER A 405 15.07 -1.52 -9.73
CA SER A 405 15.48 -2.47 -8.70
C SER A 405 16.40 -3.56 -9.23
N THR A 406 16.96 -4.32 -8.33
CA THR A 406 17.70 -5.56 -8.63
C THR A 406 17.12 -6.67 -7.78
N PHE A 407 16.85 -7.80 -8.39
CA PHE A 407 16.44 -9.03 -7.73
C PHE A 407 17.51 -10.10 -7.90
N SER A 408 17.94 -10.74 -6.83
CA SER A 408 18.88 -11.86 -6.84
C SER A 408 18.19 -13.16 -6.48
N GLY A 409 18.59 -14.25 -7.11
CA GLY A 409 18.01 -15.56 -6.87
C GLY A 409 18.95 -16.70 -7.18
N THR A 410 18.48 -17.91 -6.90
CA THR A 410 19.15 -19.15 -7.28
C THR A 410 18.19 -19.98 -8.14
N SER A 411 18.67 -20.50 -9.27
CA SER A 411 17.88 -21.36 -10.15
C SER A 411 17.61 -22.73 -9.51
N ALA A 412 16.73 -23.51 -10.12
CA ALA A 412 16.45 -24.87 -9.66
C ALA A 412 17.70 -25.78 -9.71
N GLU A 413 18.65 -25.46 -10.60
CA GLU A 413 19.93 -26.18 -10.77
C GLU A 413 21.01 -25.67 -9.80
N GLY A 414 20.72 -24.65 -8.97
CA GLY A 414 21.65 -24.11 -7.97
C GLY A 414 22.55 -22.97 -8.46
N HIS A 415 22.34 -22.46 -9.68
CA HIS A 415 23.10 -21.34 -10.24
C HIS A 415 22.57 -20.00 -9.75
N SER A 416 23.47 -19.11 -9.34
CA SER A 416 23.14 -17.76 -8.90
C SER A 416 22.85 -16.86 -10.10
N TYR A 417 21.84 -16.00 -9.95
CA TYR A 417 21.51 -14.99 -10.94
C TYR A 417 21.05 -13.69 -10.31
N THR A 418 21.12 -12.64 -11.09
CA THR A 418 20.60 -11.32 -10.77
C THR A 418 19.84 -10.77 -11.97
N ILE A 419 18.65 -10.22 -11.72
CA ILE A 419 17.84 -9.50 -12.70
C ILE A 419 17.82 -8.04 -12.28
N THR A 420 18.36 -7.15 -13.13
CA THR A 420 18.26 -5.71 -12.94
C THR A 420 17.08 -5.18 -13.73
N GLU A 421 16.11 -4.61 -13.05
CA GLU A 421 15.01 -3.86 -13.63
C GLU A 421 15.45 -2.40 -13.81
N ASP A 422 15.87 -2.09 -15.04
CA ASP A 422 16.37 -0.79 -15.45
C ASP A 422 15.22 0.00 -16.11
N THR A 423 14.69 0.97 -15.37
CA THR A 423 13.51 1.74 -15.77
C THR A 423 13.33 3.01 -14.96
N ASP A 424 12.67 4.00 -15.56
CA ASP A 424 12.07 5.15 -14.87
C ASP A 424 10.54 5.01 -14.76
N TYR A 425 9.98 3.80 -14.92
CA TYR A 425 8.54 3.58 -14.71
C TYR A 425 8.12 4.09 -13.31
N PRO A 426 6.99 4.79 -13.15
CA PRO A 426 5.91 5.05 -14.13
C PRO A 426 6.11 6.31 -14.98
N PHE A 427 7.26 6.93 -14.94
CA PHE A 427 7.58 8.15 -15.71
C PHE A 427 8.07 7.84 -17.13
N SER A 428 8.52 6.63 -17.39
CA SER A 428 8.83 6.06 -18.69
C SER A 428 7.93 4.87 -19.04
N GLN A 429 7.94 4.49 -20.33
CA GLN A 429 7.10 3.41 -20.86
C GLN A 429 7.88 2.11 -21.13
N THR A 430 9.18 2.13 -20.87
CA THR A 430 10.07 0.99 -21.16
C THR A 430 10.69 0.47 -19.87
N ILE A 431 10.66 -0.85 -19.72
CA ILE A 431 11.26 -1.58 -18.62
C ILE A 431 12.23 -2.60 -19.19
N ARG A 432 13.50 -2.59 -18.77
CA ARG A 432 14.54 -3.53 -19.22
C ARG A 432 14.95 -4.43 -18.07
N PHE A 433 14.82 -5.73 -18.28
CA PHE A 433 15.28 -6.75 -17.35
C PHE A 433 16.60 -7.31 -17.88
N ARG A 434 17.71 -6.92 -17.23
CA ARG A 434 19.06 -7.36 -17.57
C ARG A 434 19.48 -8.51 -16.67
N PHE A 435 19.90 -9.60 -17.28
CA PHE A 435 20.35 -10.80 -16.57
C PHE A 435 21.85 -10.76 -16.36
N ALA A 436 22.28 -11.11 -15.14
CA ALA A 436 23.64 -11.49 -14.83
C ALA A 436 23.61 -12.88 -14.18
N ALA A 437 24.38 -13.82 -14.69
CA ALA A 437 24.39 -15.20 -14.22
C ALA A 437 25.77 -15.84 -14.42
N ASP A 438 26.16 -16.73 -13.51
CA ASP A 438 27.41 -17.48 -13.59
C ASP A 438 27.36 -18.63 -14.60
N SER A 439 26.18 -19.02 -15.01
CA SER A 439 25.87 -20.06 -16.00
C SER A 439 24.58 -19.75 -16.72
N ASN A 440 24.28 -20.45 -17.81
CA ASN A 440 22.95 -20.41 -18.39
C ASN A 440 21.93 -20.95 -17.41
N ILE A 441 20.82 -20.23 -17.27
CA ILE A 441 19.74 -20.57 -16.32
C ILE A 441 18.41 -20.74 -17.06
N LYS A 442 17.73 -21.82 -16.81
CA LYS A 442 16.34 -21.99 -17.24
C LYS A 442 15.43 -21.33 -16.20
N LEU A 443 14.80 -20.22 -16.57
CA LEU A 443 13.99 -19.44 -15.67
C LEU A 443 12.70 -18.98 -16.36
N PRO A 444 11.52 -19.34 -15.83
CA PRO A 444 10.27 -18.71 -16.26
C PRO A 444 10.13 -17.33 -15.59
N LEU A 445 10.19 -16.29 -16.43
CA LEU A 445 9.97 -14.90 -15.98
C LEU A 445 8.53 -14.50 -16.32
N MET A 446 7.78 -14.07 -15.30
CA MET A 446 6.44 -13.53 -15.43
C MET A 446 6.48 -12.00 -15.38
N LEU A 447 6.00 -11.35 -16.44
CA LEU A 447 5.95 -9.90 -16.57
C LEU A 447 4.50 -9.43 -16.48
N ARG A 448 4.17 -8.50 -15.60
CA ARG A 448 2.81 -7.96 -15.50
C ARG A 448 2.50 -7.06 -16.69
N ILE A 449 1.33 -7.23 -17.26
CA ILE A 449 0.74 -6.31 -18.23
C ILE A 449 -0.40 -5.58 -17.53
N PRO A 450 -0.22 -4.30 -17.20
CA PRO A 450 -1.24 -3.53 -16.48
C PRO A 450 -2.53 -3.39 -17.27
N GLY A 451 -3.67 -3.42 -16.57
CA GLY A 451 -4.99 -3.32 -17.20
C GLY A 451 -5.29 -1.96 -17.87
N TRP A 452 -4.49 -0.93 -17.61
CA TRP A 452 -4.56 0.34 -18.33
C TRP A 452 -3.82 0.33 -19.68
N CYS A 453 -2.97 -0.67 -19.94
CA CYS A 453 -2.16 -0.77 -21.16
C CYS A 453 -2.93 -1.49 -22.27
N ASP A 454 -3.33 -0.74 -23.30
CA ASP A 454 -4.11 -1.28 -24.43
C ASP A 454 -3.28 -2.22 -25.34
N SER A 455 -1.95 -2.03 -25.36
CA SER A 455 -1.02 -2.80 -26.20
C SER A 455 0.37 -2.79 -25.58
N TYR A 456 1.08 -3.89 -25.69
CA TYR A 456 2.46 -4.01 -25.21
C TYR A 456 3.33 -4.69 -26.27
N SER A 457 4.63 -4.56 -26.11
CA SER A 457 5.58 -5.36 -26.90
C SER A 457 6.71 -5.87 -26.02
N ILE A 458 7.22 -7.05 -26.36
CA ILE A 458 8.37 -7.67 -25.70
C ILE A 458 9.44 -7.92 -26.76
N SER A 459 10.67 -7.58 -26.42
CA SER A 459 11.84 -7.99 -27.21
C SER A 459 12.88 -8.66 -26.32
N ILE A 460 13.64 -9.58 -26.90
CA ILE A 460 14.76 -10.25 -26.24
C ILE A 460 16.02 -9.98 -27.06
N ASN A 461 17.01 -9.33 -26.45
CA ASN A 461 18.24 -8.89 -27.11
C ASN A 461 17.94 -8.08 -28.39
N GLY A 462 16.96 -7.18 -28.30
CA GLY A 462 16.52 -6.32 -29.41
C GLY A 462 15.68 -7.01 -30.49
N LYS A 463 15.38 -8.30 -30.35
CA LYS A 463 14.53 -9.04 -31.29
C LYS A 463 13.12 -9.16 -30.73
N PRO A 464 12.08 -8.66 -31.43
CA PRO A 464 10.68 -8.84 -31.00
C PRO A 464 10.33 -10.33 -30.83
N THR A 465 9.57 -10.63 -29.80
CA THR A 465 9.04 -11.97 -29.56
C THR A 465 7.52 -11.94 -29.39
N THR A 466 6.85 -12.92 -30.01
CA THR A 466 5.42 -13.18 -29.84
C THR A 466 5.15 -14.51 -29.16
N ASP A 467 6.22 -15.28 -28.89
CA ASP A 467 6.13 -16.60 -28.27
C ASP A 467 6.03 -16.43 -26.72
N CYS A 468 4.94 -15.78 -26.30
CA CYS A 468 4.66 -15.50 -24.91
C CYS A 468 3.20 -15.81 -24.60
N ARG A 469 2.97 -16.64 -23.59
CA ARG A 469 1.61 -16.94 -23.12
C ARG A 469 1.18 -15.88 -22.11
N GLN A 470 0.03 -15.27 -22.36
CA GLN A 470 -0.61 -14.33 -21.40
C GLN A 470 -1.67 -15.07 -20.58
N ASP A 471 -1.63 -14.87 -19.27
CA ASP A 471 -2.65 -15.36 -18.34
C ASP A 471 -2.79 -14.38 -17.17
N LYS A 472 -4.03 -14.10 -16.73
CA LYS A 472 -4.37 -13.29 -15.53
C LYS A 472 -3.64 -11.94 -15.42
N GLY A 473 -3.33 -11.29 -16.54
CA GLY A 473 -2.61 -10.03 -16.56
C GLY A 473 -1.08 -10.17 -16.48
N PHE A 474 -0.55 -11.39 -16.67
CA PHE A 474 0.88 -11.62 -16.78
C PHE A 474 1.22 -12.28 -18.11
N VAL A 475 2.42 -12.00 -18.61
CA VAL A 475 3.02 -12.67 -19.74
C VAL A 475 4.19 -13.50 -19.25
N ARG A 476 4.20 -14.79 -19.63
CA ARG A 476 5.27 -15.73 -19.29
C ARG A 476 6.31 -15.75 -20.41
N VAL A 477 7.55 -15.41 -20.06
CA VAL A 477 8.74 -15.55 -20.90
C VAL A 477 9.54 -16.73 -20.36
N GLU A 478 9.51 -17.86 -21.06
CA GLU A 478 10.19 -19.08 -20.63
C GLU A 478 11.31 -19.43 -21.60
N ARG A 479 12.55 -19.36 -21.12
CA ARG A 479 13.73 -19.70 -21.89
C ARG A 479 14.92 -19.98 -20.99
N GLU A 480 15.99 -20.43 -21.60
CA GLU A 480 17.32 -20.39 -21.02
C GLU A 480 17.91 -19.00 -21.21
N PHE A 481 18.28 -18.34 -20.11
CA PHE A 481 18.92 -17.03 -20.08
C PHE A 481 20.42 -17.17 -19.86
N SER A 482 21.20 -16.38 -20.59
CA SER A 482 22.65 -16.26 -20.48
C SER A 482 23.03 -14.93 -19.82
N ASP A 483 24.26 -14.84 -19.33
CA ASP A 483 24.82 -13.58 -18.86
C ASP A 483 24.72 -12.49 -19.93
N GLY A 484 24.25 -11.31 -19.56
CA GLY A 484 24.06 -10.16 -20.46
C GLY A 484 22.74 -10.18 -21.25
N ASP A 485 21.90 -11.21 -21.15
CA ASP A 485 20.59 -11.20 -21.81
C ASP A 485 19.72 -10.05 -21.30
N VAL A 486 18.93 -9.47 -22.22
CA VAL A 486 18.02 -8.35 -21.91
C VAL A 486 16.62 -8.68 -22.44
N VAL A 487 15.65 -8.67 -21.55
CA VAL A 487 14.22 -8.64 -21.89
C VAL A 487 13.73 -7.20 -21.77
N GLU A 488 13.21 -6.65 -22.86
CA GLU A 488 12.61 -5.31 -22.87
C GLU A 488 11.09 -5.42 -23.00
N LEU A 489 10.38 -4.81 -22.05
CA LEU A 489 8.93 -4.68 -22.05
C LEU A 489 8.58 -3.22 -22.33
N SER A 490 7.77 -2.96 -23.35
CA SER A 490 7.22 -1.64 -23.66
C SER A 490 5.73 -1.61 -23.30
N LEU A 491 5.34 -0.61 -22.51
CA LEU A 491 3.98 -0.37 -22.02
C LEU A 491 3.52 1.05 -22.43
N PRO A 492 3.06 1.25 -23.67
CA PRO A 492 2.63 2.57 -24.14
C PRO A 492 1.52 3.18 -23.30
N MET A 493 1.75 4.39 -22.80
CA MET A 493 0.80 5.13 -21.96
C MET A 493 0.10 6.23 -22.76
N LYS A 494 -1.19 6.38 -22.51
CA LYS A 494 -2.02 7.45 -23.07
C LYS A 494 -2.79 8.15 -21.96
N VAL A 495 -3.10 9.42 -22.15
CA VAL A 495 -4.02 10.10 -21.25
C VAL A 495 -5.42 9.48 -21.40
N LYS A 496 -5.94 8.94 -20.30
CA LYS A 496 -7.28 8.40 -20.21
C LYS A 496 -8.16 9.34 -19.41
N LYS A 497 -9.28 9.75 -19.99
CA LYS A 497 -10.33 10.50 -19.31
C LYS A 497 -11.35 9.55 -18.71
N THR A 498 -11.70 9.74 -17.46
CA THR A 498 -12.71 8.95 -16.76
C THR A 498 -13.80 9.87 -16.22
N ALA A 499 -15.06 9.55 -16.53
CA ALA A 499 -16.19 10.23 -15.94
C ALA A 499 -16.38 9.75 -14.49
N TRP A 500 -16.54 10.70 -13.57
CA TRP A 500 -16.75 10.47 -12.15
C TRP A 500 -18.11 11.04 -11.72
N GLN A 501 -19.15 10.39 -12.17
CA GLN A 501 -20.51 10.88 -11.98
C GLN A 501 -21.00 10.78 -10.54
N PRO A 502 -21.76 11.77 -10.02
CA PRO A 502 -22.18 13.00 -10.72
C PRO A 502 -21.18 14.16 -10.64
N TYR A 503 -19.97 13.94 -10.13
CA TYR A 503 -19.05 14.97 -9.66
C TYR A 503 -18.20 15.63 -10.75
N GLY A 504 -17.93 14.94 -11.87
CA GLY A 504 -17.12 15.50 -12.94
C GLY A 504 -16.27 14.48 -13.69
N VAL A 505 -15.03 14.85 -14.00
CA VAL A 505 -14.07 14.00 -14.72
C VAL A 505 -12.69 14.08 -14.08
N TYR A 506 -11.91 13.01 -14.24
CA TYR A 506 -10.49 13.01 -13.92
C TYR A 506 -9.68 12.37 -15.06
N PHE A 507 -8.37 12.52 -15.01
CA PHE A 507 -7.45 11.98 -16.01
C PHE A 507 -6.41 11.08 -15.35
N SER A 508 -5.96 10.07 -16.11
CA SER A 508 -4.84 9.22 -15.73
C SER A 508 -3.86 9.02 -16.88
N TYR A 509 -2.62 8.68 -16.54
CA TYR A 509 -1.56 8.35 -17.48
C TYR A 509 -0.78 7.14 -16.91
N GLY A 510 -1.00 5.97 -17.46
CA GLY A 510 -0.58 4.73 -16.82
C GLY A 510 -1.22 4.57 -15.44
N PRO A 511 -0.46 4.23 -14.38
CA PRO A 511 -0.98 4.12 -13.01
C PRO A 511 -1.21 5.48 -12.35
N LEU A 512 -0.66 6.56 -12.91
CA LEU A 512 -0.69 7.90 -12.33
C LEU A 512 -2.00 8.61 -12.62
N VAL A 513 -2.58 9.23 -11.61
CA VAL A 513 -3.70 10.17 -11.72
C VAL A 513 -3.13 11.58 -11.90
N LEU A 514 -3.73 12.36 -12.79
CA LEU A 514 -3.28 13.72 -13.08
C LEU A 514 -4.10 14.73 -12.27
N SER A 515 -3.42 15.68 -11.65
CA SER A 515 -4.01 16.70 -10.80
C SER A 515 -3.48 18.09 -11.17
N TYR A 516 -4.31 19.10 -10.99
CA TYR A 516 -3.87 20.48 -10.99
C TYR A 516 -3.13 20.76 -9.67
N PRO A 517 -1.84 21.12 -9.71
CA PRO A 517 -1.08 21.47 -8.51
C PRO A 517 -1.49 22.87 -8.07
N VAL A 518 -2.22 22.98 -6.97
CA VAL A 518 -2.63 24.29 -6.45
C VAL A 518 -1.37 25.04 -5.98
N ALA A 519 -1.18 26.26 -6.47
CA ALA A 519 -0.13 27.14 -5.99
C ALA A 519 -0.31 27.35 -4.47
N THR A 520 0.73 27.09 -3.71
CA THR A 520 0.63 26.92 -2.26
C THR A 520 1.41 28.02 -1.53
N LEU A 521 0.73 28.75 -0.63
CA LEU A 521 1.36 29.47 0.44
C LEU A 521 1.58 28.47 1.57
N CYS A 522 2.85 28.16 1.86
CA CYS A 522 3.25 27.20 2.87
C CYS A 522 3.92 27.96 4.01
N GLU A 523 3.35 27.90 5.18
CA GLU A 523 3.84 28.55 6.40
C GLU A 523 4.02 27.51 7.49
N GLU A 524 5.02 27.71 8.36
CA GLU A 524 5.19 26.87 9.55
C GLU A 524 4.02 27.12 10.51
N ASP A 525 3.32 26.07 10.89
CA ASP A 525 2.27 26.14 11.88
C ASP A 525 2.89 26.06 13.29
N THR A 526 3.02 27.21 13.92
CA THR A 526 3.57 27.35 15.26
C THR A 526 2.53 27.21 16.37
N VAL A 527 1.24 27.06 16.01
CA VAL A 527 0.17 26.83 16.99
C VAL A 527 0.49 25.56 17.77
N THR A 528 0.37 25.67 19.06
CA THR A 528 0.67 24.57 19.96
C THR A 528 -0.37 23.47 19.82
N TYR A 529 0.03 22.35 19.25
CA TYR A 529 -0.65 21.10 19.43
C TYR A 529 0.35 20.03 19.83
N ALA A 530 -0.13 19.15 20.64
CA ALA A 530 0.62 18.01 21.10
C ALA A 530 0.00 16.77 20.47
N ASN A 531 0.78 15.73 20.33
CA ASN A 531 0.23 14.40 20.10
C ASN A 531 -0.59 13.96 21.32
N MET A 532 -1.20 12.77 21.30
CA MET A 532 -2.00 12.24 22.41
C MET A 532 -1.23 12.11 23.73
N ASN A 533 0.10 12.19 23.71
CA ASN A 533 0.96 12.24 24.91
C ASN A 533 1.14 13.64 25.48
N GLY A 534 0.59 14.66 24.87
CA GLY A 534 0.82 16.03 25.26
C GLY A 534 2.22 16.57 24.94
N LYS A 535 3.00 15.84 24.11
CA LYS A 535 4.38 16.21 23.77
C LYS A 535 4.49 16.72 22.34
N ARG A 536 5.32 17.72 22.16
CA ARG A 536 5.74 18.19 20.84
C ARG A 536 6.88 17.33 20.28
N PRO A 537 7.04 17.26 18.94
CA PRO A 537 8.26 16.73 18.34
C PRO A 537 9.50 17.38 18.95
N GLU A 538 10.49 16.56 19.28
CA GLU A 538 11.73 17.05 19.90
C GLU A 538 12.70 17.63 18.85
N ASN A 539 12.57 17.23 17.59
CA ASN A 539 13.44 17.68 16.50
C ASN A 539 12.82 18.88 15.76
N PRO A 540 13.42 20.09 15.84
CA PRO A 540 12.90 21.32 15.23
C PRO A 540 12.94 21.32 13.69
N GLU A 541 13.67 20.40 13.06
CA GLU A 541 13.69 20.25 11.60
C GLU A 541 12.40 19.61 11.06
N PHE A 542 11.63 18.93 11.92
CA PHE A 542 10.37 18.27 11.57
C PHE A 542 9.20 19.19 11.93
N LYS A 543 8.80 19.95 10.92
CA LYS A 543 7.83 21.04 11.10
C LYS A 543 6.41 20.62 10.82
N CYS A 544 5.49 21.36 11.39
CA CYS A 544 4.08 21.33 11.07
C CYS A 544 3.78 22.43 10.06
N TRP A 545 3.01 22.10 9.04
CA TRP A 545 2.77 23.00 7.93
C TRP A 545 1.31 23.41 7.80
N SER A 546 1.09 24.72 7.66
CA SER A 546 -0.17 25.32 7.25
C SER A 546 -0.09 25.67 5.77
N MET A 547 -0.88 25.00 4.95
CA MET A 547 -0.87 25.17 3.50
C MET A 547 -2.20 25.72 3.01
N LYS A 548 -2.14 26.85 2.28
CA LYS A 548 -3.30 27.55 1.72
C LYS A 548 -3.08 27.84 0.25
N PRO A 549 -4.17 27.99 -0.57
CA PRO A 549 -4.02 28.36 -1.96
C PRO A 549 -3.44 29.79 -2.08
N ALA A 550 -2.38 29.94 -2.88
CA ALA A 550 -1.76 31.23 -3.21
C ALA A 550 -2.26 31.82 -4.54
N ALA A 551 -3.04 31.06 -5.31
CA ALA A 551 -3.62 31.49 -6.59
C ALA A 551 -4.96 30.77 -6.83
N SER A 552 -5.65 31.15 -7.89
CA SER A 552 -6.92 30.53 -8.30
C SER A 552 -6.76 29.04 -8.57
N TRP A 553 -7.71 28.27 -8.08
CA TRP A 553 -7.77 26.81 -8.22
C TRP A 553 -9.13 26.35 -8.77
N GLN A 554 -10.07 27.27 -8.88
CA GLN A 554 -11.47 27.02 -9.24
C GLN A 554 -11.60 26.88 -10.76
N PHE A 555 -11.24 25.72 -11.28
CA PHE A 555 -11.28 25.44 -12.71
C PHE A 555 -12.28 24.32 -13.04
N GLY A 556 -13.12 24.58 -14.04
CA GLY A 556 -13.95 23.59 -14.69
C GLY A 556 -13.42 23.27 -16.09
N LEU A 557 -13.71 22.10 -16.60
CA LEU A 557 -13.25 21.62 -17.90
C LEU A 557 -14.41 21.42 -18.86
N SER A 558 -14.19 21.66 -20.17
CA SER A 558 -15.17 21.31 -21.18
C SER A 558 -15.33 19.78 -21.31
N ALA A 559 -16.50 19.35 -21.78
CA ALA A 559 -16.79 17.92 -21.97
C ALA A 559 -15.80 17.22 -22.92
N ASP A 560 -15.17 17.95 -23.83
CA ASP A 560 -14.18 17.47 -24.79
C ASP A 560 -12.72 17.75 -24.39
N ALA A 561 -12.47 18.29 -23.19
CA ALA A 561 -11.12 18.56 -22.69
C ALA A 561 -10.20 17.34 -22.78
N ARG A 562 -9.01 17.55 -23.31
CA ARG A 562 -7.96 16.54 -23.49
C ARG A 562 -6.61 17.12 -23.10
N PRO A 563 -6.03 16.70 -21.98
CA PRO A 563 -4.68 17.10 -21.61
C PRO A 563 -3.65 16.64 -22.65
N THR A 564 -2.74 17.54 -23.00
CA THR A 564 -1.64 17.30 -23.94
C THR A 564 -0.32 17.27 -23.19
N ARG A 565 0.44 16.18 -23.36
CA ARG A 565 1.75 16.04 -22.73
C ARG A 565 2.71 17.11 -23.23
N GLN A 566 3.40 17.74 -22.30
CA GLN A 566 4.48 18.69 -22.57
C GLN A 566 5.84 17.99 -22.47
N ALA A 567 6.81 18.47 -23.24
CA ALA A 567 8.18 18.00 -23.08
C ALA A 567 8.73 18.56 -21.75
N ALA A 568 9.20 17.67 -20.90
CA ALA A 568 9.87 18.01 -19.66
C ALA A 568 10.89 16.92 -19.34
N GLU A 569 11.98 17.31 -18.69
CA GLU A 569 13.02 16.40 -18.20
C GLU A 569 12.91 16.24 -16.69
N THR A 570 13.35 15.11 -16.18
CA THR A 570 13.49 14.89 -14.74
C THR A 570 14.71 15.68 -14.26
N THR A 571 14.50 16.61 -13.34
CA THR A 571 15.59 17.41 -12.76
C THR A 571 15.93 16.99 -11.33
N GLY A 572 15.30 15.92 -10.82
CA GLY A 572 15.50 15.41 -9.47
C GLY A 572 14.45 14.38 -9.09
N PHE A 573 13.82 14.54 -7.93
CA PHE A 573 12.84 13.59 -7.42
C PHE A 573 11.51 13.67 -8.20
N PRO A 574 11.10 12.61 -8.93
CA PRO A 574 10.01 12.72 -9.91
C PRO A 574 8.61 12.86 -9.28
N PHE A 575 8.49 12.64 -7.97
CA PHE A 575 7.26 12.93 -7.21
C PHE A 575 7.24 14.32 -6.58
N ASP A 576 8.11 15.22 -7.01
CA ASP A 576 8.02 16.65 -6.69
C ASP A 576 7.44 17.41 -7.91
N LYS A 577 6.42 18.24 -7.67
CA LYS A 577 5.72 19.01 -8.72
C LYS A 577 6.63 19.94 -9.52
N SER A 578 7.76 20.37 -8.93
CA SER A 578 8.75 21.21 -9.62
C SER A 578 9.75 20.39 -10.46
N GLN A 579 9.90 19.09 -10.21
CA GLN A 579 10.95 18.23 -10.77
C GLN A 579 10.40 17.09 -11.64
N THR A 580 9.08 16.85 -11.62
CA THR A 580 8.44 15.75 -12.36
C THR A 580 8.63 15.90 -13.88
N PRO A 581 8.96 14.80 -14.60
CA PRO A 581 9.05 14.81 -16.06
C PRO A 581 7.69 14.69 -16.75
N LEU A 582 6.61 14.55 -16.00
CA LEU A 582 5.26 14.41 -16.54
C LEU A 582 4.46 15.67 -16.29
N ARG A 583 4.28 16.45 -17.36
CA ARG A 583 3.50 17.69 -17.40
C ARG A 583 2.52 17.66 -18.54
N PHE A 584 1.31 18.11 -18.28
CA PHE A 584 0.23 18.12 -19.28
C PHE A 584 -0.50 19.46 -19.25
N SER A 585 -0.72 20.07 -20.40
CA SER A 585 -1.53 21.28 -20.51
C SER A 585 -2.96 20.93 -20.90
N VAL A 586 -3.92 21.64 -20.34
CA VAL A 586 -5.34 21.56 -20.70
C VAL A 586 -6.01 22.91 -20.55
N ASP A 587 -6.92 23.22 -21.46
CA ASP A 587 -7.73 24.43 -21.36
C ASP A 587 -8.86 24.24 -20.35
N ALA A 588 -9.01 25.23 -19.47
CA ALA A 588 -9.96 25.23 -18.37
C ALA A 588 -10.68 26.59 -18.29
N THR A 589 -11.86 26.57 -17.72
CA THR A 589 -12.64 27.79 -17.45
C THR A 589 -12.65 28.07 -15.96
N GLU A 590 -12.35 29.29 -15.56
CA GLU A 590 -12.47 29.72 -14.18
C GLU A 590 -13.94 29.82 -13.78
N ILE A 591 -14.32 29.16 -12.68
CA ILE A 591 -15.70 28.98 -12.22
C ILE A 591 -15.89 29.52 -10.81
N ALA A 592 -17.13 29.84 -10.44
CA ALA A 592 -17.50 30.21 -9.09
C ALA A 592 -17.59 28.94 -8.20
N TRP A 593 -16.50 28.61 -7.57
CA TRP A 593 -16.36 27.44 -6.69
C TRP A 593 -15.59 27.81 -5.43
N PRO A 594 -16.18 28.61 -4.52
CA PRO A 594 -15.49 29.09 -3.33
C PRO A 594 -15.27 27.96 -2.33
N LEU A 595 -14.31 28.15 -1.42
CA LEU A 595 -14.26 27.36 -0.19
C LEU A 595 -15.52 27.62 0.62
N ASP A 596 -16.08 26.60 1.25
CA ASP A 596 -17.21 26.77 2.15
C ASP A 596 -16.78 27.26 3.55
N GLU A 597 -17.76 27.46 4.44
CA GLU A 597 -17.52 27.95 5.78
C GLU A 597 -16.66 27.04 6.63
N ASP A 598 -16.70 25.71 6.36
CA ASP A 598 -15.86 24.71 7.02
C ASP A 598 -14.43 24.63 6.45
N ARG A 599 -14.10 25.53 5.50
CA ARG A 599 -12.77 25.69 4.93
C ARG A 599 -12.28 24.48 4.13
N PHE A 600 -13.14 23.90 3.34
CA PHE A 600 -12.78 22.86 2.38
C PHE A 600 -13.50 23.09 1.04
N THR A 601 -13.05 22.36 0.01
CA THR A 601 -13.63 22.44 -1.32
C THR A 601 -15.10 22.04 -1.28
N PRO A 602 -16.03 22.88 -1.79
CA PRO A 602 -17.44 22.57 -1.78
C PRO A 602 -17.78 21.30 -2.58
N GLU A 603 -18.83 20.63 -2.16
CA GLU A 603 -19.30 19.42 -2.81
C GLU A 603 -19.79 19.70 -4.23
N LEU A 604 -19.34 18.89 -5.18
CA LEU A 604 -19.79 18.92 -6.57
C LEU A 604 -21.06 18.08 -6.75
N LYS A 605 -22.24 18.66 -6.47
CA LYS A 605 -23.53 17.94 -6.60
C LYS A 605 -24.04 17.91 -8.03
N ASP A 606 -23.79 18.99 -8.79
CA ASP A 606 -24.18 19.13 -10.19
C ASP A 606 -23.19 20.05 -10.91
N ALA A 607 -22.21 19.45 -11.54
CA ALA A 607 -21.15 20.16 -12.23
C ALA A 607 -21.63 21.07 -13.39
N ARG A 608 -22.84 20.83 -13.92
CA ARG A 608 -23.40 21.62 -15.04
C ARG A 608 -23.96 22.98 -14.61
N LYS A 609 -24.12 23.23 -13.31
CA LYS A 609 -24.67 24.48 -12.76
C LYS A 609 -23.62 25.47 -12.29
N LEU A 610 -22.35 25.16 -12.42
CA LEU A 610 -21.29 26.08 -12.01
C LEU A 610 -21.16 27.22 -13.01
N THR A 611 -21.36 28.45 -12.53
CA THR A 611 -21.28 29.67 -13.33
C THR A 611 -19.84 30.14 -13.51
N PRO A 612 -19.49 30.83 -14.61
CA PRO A 612 -18.19 31.48 -14.72
C PRO A 612 -17.96 32.46 -13.56
N ALA A 613 -16.74 32.53 -13.04
CA ALA A 613 -16.38 33.40 -11.91
C ALA A 613 -16.59 34.90 -12.24
N SER A 614 -16.46 35.29 -13.51
CA SER A 614 -16.57 36.67 -13.97
C SER A 614 -18.00 37.20 -14.11
N GLY A 615 -19.03 36.39 -13.85
CA GLY A 615 -20.45 36.79 -14.05
C GLY A 615 -20.80 37.17 -15.51
N GLY A 616 -19.87 36.94 -16.46
CA GLY A 616 -19.93 37.29 -17.85
C GLY A 616 -19.42 36.19 -18.77
N LYS A 617 -18.64 36.54 -19.80
CA LYS A 617 -18.05 35.56 -20.72
C LYS A 617 -17.05 34.67 -19.99
N PRO A 618 -17.12 33.32 -20.16
CA PRO A 618 -16.12 32.41 -19.64
C PRO A 618 -14.71 32.80 -20.08
N GLN A 619 -13.79 32.95 -19.14
CA GLN A 619 -12.38 33.13 -19.46
C GLN A 619 -11.69 31.76 -19.49
N THR A 620 -11.23 31.38 -20.67
CA THR A 620 -10.43 30.17 -20.86
C THR A 620 -8.98 30.46 -20.50
N LYS A 621 -8.39 29.56 -19.71
CA LYS A 621 -7.00 29.62 -19.31
C LYS A 621 -6.40 28.23 -19.48
N THR A 622 -5.19 28.13 -20.02
CA THR A 622 -4.45 26.87 -20.04
C THR A 622 -3.85 26.62 -18.68
N ILE A 623 -4.19 25.49 -18.07
CA ILE A 623 -3.65 25.04 -16.79
C ILE A 623 -2.73 23.82 -17.00
N GLU A 624 -1.81 23.64 -16.08
CA GLU A 624 -0.90 22.49 -16.06
C GLU A 624 -1.40 21.41 -15.12
N LEU A 625 -1.35 20.14 -15.55
CA LEU A 625 -1.59 18.97 -14.71
C LEU A 625 -0.28 18.19 -14.52
N VAL A 626 -0.08 17.68 -13.33
CA VAL A 626 1.07 16.83 -12.96
C VAL A 626 0.56 15.56 -12.25
N PRO A 627 1.41 14.54 -12.02
CA PRO A 627 1.01 13.39 -11.20
C PRO A 627 0.50 13.81 -9.82
N TYR A 628 -0.61 13.23 -9.38
CA TYR A 628 -1.22 13.44 -8.07
C TYR A 628 -0.19 13.33 -6.94
N GLY A 629 0.60 12.24 -6.93
CA GLY A 629 1.62 11.99 -5.93
C GLY A 629 2.72 13.04 -5.84
N ALA A 630 2.84 13.93 -6.85
CA ALA A 630 3.78 15.04 -6.84
C ALA A 630 3.24 16.31 -6.15
N THR A 631 1.99 16.29 -5.68
CA THR A 631 1.30 17.48 -5.14
C THR A 631 1.01 17.34 -3.65
N GLU A 632 0.94 18.45 -2.93
CA GLU A 632 0.37 18.57 -1.59
C GLU A 632 -1.07 19.08 -1.66
N LEU A 633 -1.28 20.27 -2.26
CA LEU A 633 -2.61 20.81 -2.55
C LEU A 633 -2.96 20.56 -4.03
N ARG A 634 -4.21 20.13 -4.28
CA ARG A 634 -4.60 19.63 -5.60
C ARG A 634 -6.08 19.76 -5.92
N VAL A 635 -6.37 19.81 -7.23
CA VAL A 635 -7.69 19.49 -7.78
C VAL A 635 -7.52 18.35 -8.77
N THR A 636 -8.22 17.25 -8.55
CA THR A 636 -8.10 16.01 -9.34
C THR A 636 -9.36 15.72 -10.12
N VAL A 637 -10.52 15.84 -9.47
CA VAL A 637 -11.83 15.70 -10.13
C VAL A 637 -12.33 17.09 -10.48
N PHE A 638 -12.45 17.34 -11.78
CA PHE A 638 -12.87 18.62 -12.30
C PHE A 638 -14.35 18.63 -12.66
N PRO A 639 -15.11 19.65 -12.29
CA PRO A 639 -16.45 19.84 -12.80
C PRO A 639 -16.44 20.04 -14.32
N VAL A 640 -17.46 19.56 -15.00
CA VAL A 640 -17.63 19.75 -16.45
C VAL A 640 -18.48 20.99 -16.67
N THR A 641 -17.93 21.96 -17.38
CA THR A 641 -18.66 23.17 -17.79
C THR A 641 -19.36 22.96 -19.15
N GLU A 642 -20.54 23.52 -19.31
CA GLU A 642 -21.18 23.63 -20.64
C GLU A 642 -20.34 24.57 -21.53
N LYS A 643 -20.36 24.31 -22.86
CA LYS A 643 -19.70 25.15 -23.85
C LYS A 643 -20.33 26.51 -23.92
#